data_8af0f67a68993c3a7bd69a53d2f4159f
#
_entry.id   8af0f67a68993c3a7bd69a53d2f4159f
#
_cell.length_a   1.000
_cell.length_b   1.000
_cell.length_c   1.000
_cell.angle_alpha   90.00
_cell.angle_beta   90.00
_cell.angle_gamma   90.00
#
_symmetry.space_group_name_H-M   'P 1'
#
loop_
_entity.id
_entity.type
_entity.pdbx_description
1 polymer ?
#
loop_
_entity_poly.entity_id
_entity_poly.type
_entity_poly.pdbx_seq_one_letter_code
_entity_poly.pdbx_strand_id
1 'polypeptide(L)'
;MKRASVVLSFCVAALAPAPLSAQTKGPRSTESQDAATGSMGAALAAVRATDYAAAEKALSAVADADRPAALLALARVMFERGRFKDAERYAAQAMSSPARRLSAIALRGEILAAQGKAEQAIQLLDPEKDAPGVGGRQVRLELGELLIRAGRRADAEPVLLKFADEYGSDAIASTDAEGLAMVGRAMHLLRHAKDANRAYNESERAERGRIQTLLWRADLYLDKYDPGHAEEVLSEALKIAPHRADAMVASARAKLSEALDFDAAEKLVRDALAVNPNHVGALAVRAGIALRDGNQDRANAAIDAGLAIDPNDLELLSLRAAARFLADDRPGFEKAKQEVFARNKEFSQAYGIISEYAEWEHRYTDVVAMMNDAVVVDPSDSKAWAQLGMMQTRSGDEAAGVASLERAWQKDHFNVRVYNTLELLYRQWIPQQYESARDGVFDIRYPKGEKAVLERYVPRMLAEAWAAMKIHYMFVPRAPAIVEMYAERQHFSVRTSGLPNIGIQGVCFGQVVAAMSPNSESFNWGNVLWHELAHVFAIQLSNSHVPRWFTEGLSEYETMIRRPEWRRELDPEFYLALKRRGLPGALEMNAAFTHADGALDVTIAYYAASQMLAFTAERFGFPRITQALELWGQGKTTDDVIRNAFGLAPSDYDAAFRAWALARLVRYDGQYMFDPRRMTVDEGRALVAANPQVAQAHVAYAVALLSAHKTDDAAREVADALKIDPSDKDAHFVAAKLAAMEKDLVKQEENIAAIKAAGGDGYTIEAALAEVAGARHDRAAARAALEAAHRFDPTQAEPLRGLYEIATEEKRDADAMAALEGAARLDQHDRRTYRLLLDKLVAAKRWDDAKRVGQSLLYLDVQSATMHTTYARALSAKGEHETAAFELETALLCDAKRDEKATAHALLAQERLVLGDPTAARTHRDEALRLDPQNAEARALKL
;
A
#
# COMPACT_ATOMS: atom_id res chain seq x y z
N MET A 1 -12.55 -13.18 -34.14
CA MET A 1 -12.91 -11.86 -33.66
C MET A 1 -13.28 -11.96 -32.20
N LYS A 2 -12.29 -11.95 -31.32
CA LYS A 2 -12.47 -11.96 -29.87
C LYS A 2 -12.00 -10.61 -29.35
N ARG A 3 -12.89 -9.96 -28.63
CA ARG A 3 -12.86 -8.61 -28.08
C ARG A 3 -11.57 -8.34 -27.29
N ALA A 4 -10.91 -7.25 -27.63
CA ALA A 4 -10.03 -6.54 -26.72
C ALA A 4 -10.75 -5.27 -26.27
N SER A 5 -11.46 -5.34 -25.16
CA SER A 5 -11.80 -4.16 -24.38
C SER A 5 -10.55 -3.86 -23.56
N VAL A 6 -9.80 -2.85 -23.97
CA VAL A 6 -8.73 -2.30 -23.16
C VAL A 6 -9.38 -1.37 -22.15
N VAL A 7 -9.79 -1.96 -21.04
CA VAL A 7 -9.98 -1.23 -19.80
C VAL A 7 -8.59 -1.04 -19.24
N LEU A 8 -8.19 0.17 -18.96
CA LEU A 8 -7.09 0.48 -18.04
C LEU A 8 -7.48 -0.10 -16.66
N SER A 9 -7.24 -1.41 -16.52
CA SER A 9 -7.29 -2.11 -15.26
C SER A 9 -5.88 -2.23 -14.74
N PHE A 10 -5.48 -1.29 -13.91
CA PHE A 10 -4.60 -1.67 -12.84
C PHE A 10 -5.43 -2.57 -11.92
N CYS A 11 -5.43 -3.87 -12.24
CA CYS A 11 -6.04 -4.88 -11.39
C CYS A 11 -5.24 -4.96 -10.10
N VAL A 12 -5.78 -4.34 -9.05
CA VAL A 12 -5.74 -4.99 -7.76
C VAL A 12 -6.63 -6.23 -7.91
N ALA A 13 -6.06 -7.34 -8.32
CA ALA A 13 -6.71 -8.62 -8.27
C ALA A 13 -6.74 -9.03 -6.79
N ALA A 14 -7.79 -8.62 -6.09
CA ALA A 14 -8.23 -9.35 -4.92
C ALA A 14 -8.64 -10.73 -5.43
N LEU A 15 -7.76 -11.71 -5.29
CA LEU A 15 -8.10 -13.12 -5.36
C LEU A 15 -8.99 -13.41 -4.15
N ALA A 16 -10.29 -13.40 -4.36
CA ALA A 16 -11.23 -13.96 -3.41
C ALA A 16 -10.85 -15.44 -3.19
N PRO A 17 -10.76 -15.91 -1.94
CA PRO A 17 -10.60 -17.32 -1.68
C PRO A 17 -11.82 -18.07 -2.23
N ALA A 18 -11.57 -19.19 -2.90
CA ALA A 18 -12.62 -20.09 -3.38
C ALA A 18 -13.55 -20.48 -2.22
N PRO A 19 -14.86 -20.58 -2.45
CA PRO A 19 -15.78 -20.96 -1.40
C PRO A 19 -15.51 -22.39 -0.96
N LEU A 20 -15.07 -22.58 0.27
CA LEU A 20 -15.08 -23.87 0.94
C LEU A 20 -16.55 -24.33 1.03
N SER A 21 -16.80 -25.46 0.41
CA SER A 21 -18.08 -26.17 0.34
C SER A 21 -18.78 -26.22 1.69
N ALA A 22 -20.07 -25.89 1.65
CA ALA A 22 -20.99 -26.07 2.74
C ALA A 22 -20.94 -27.50 3.32
N GLN A 23 -20.55 -27.62 4.57
CA GLN A 23 -20.80 -28.81 5.36
C GLN A 23 -21.92 -28.53 6.38
N THR A 24 -23.03 -29.22 6.10
CA THR A 24 -24.04 -29.75 6.99
C THR A 24 -24.43 -28.96 8.24
N LYS A 25 -25.64 -28.48 8.20
CA LYS A 25 -26.44 -28.07 9.37
C LYS A 25 -26.46 -29.18 10.41
N GLY A 26 -25.75 -29.02 11.52
CA GLY A 26 -26.00 -29.70 12.77
C GLY A 26 -27.20 -29.10 13.47
N PRO A 27 -27.93 -29.86 14.31
CA PRO A 27 -29.18 -29.40 14.91
C PRO A 27 -28.94 -28.19 15.81
N ARG A 28 -29.79 -27.18 15.68
CA ARG A 28 -29.89 -26.05 16.62
C ARG A 28 -30.20 -26.60 18.00
N SER A 29 -29.29 -26.44 18.95
CA SER A 29 -29.62 -26.53 20.37
C SER A 29 -30.39 -25.29 20.74
N THR A 30 -31.67 -25.41 20.82
CA THR A 30 -32.61 -24.46 21.46
C THR A 30 -32.60 -24.71 22.95
N GLU A 31 -31.58 -24.26 23.66
CA GLU A 31 -31.61 -24.18 25.14
C GLU A 31 -30.43 -23.32 25.62
N SER A 32 -30.56 -21.99 25.54
CA SER A 32 -29.94 -21.00 26.43
C SER A 32 -30.41 -19.56 26.11
N GLN A 33 -31.66 -19.40 25.69
CA GLN A 33 -32.28 -18.07 25.46
C GLN A 33 -33.35 -17.72 26.51
N ASP A 34 -33.38 -18.37 27.65
CA ASP A 34 -34.34 -18.07 28.72
C ASP A 34 -33.66 -17.38 29.93
N ALA A 35 -33.12 -16.17 29.73
CA ALA A 35 -32.71 -15.40 30.88
C ALA A 35 -32.71 -13.88 30.70
N ALA A 36 -33.55 -13.30 29.87
CA ALA A 36 -33.63 -11.85 29.78
C ALA A 36 -35.01 -11.33 29.29
N THR A 37 -36.11 -11.81 29.84
CA THR A 37 -37.47 -11.28 29.58
C THR A 37 -37.88 -10.16 30.54
N GLY A 38 -36.89 -9.44 31.12
CA GLY A 38 -37.14 -8.28 31.98
C GLY A 38 -36.48 -7.00 31.46
N SER A 39 -36.72 -5.88 32.12
CA SER A 39 -36.09 -4.58 31.80
C SER A 39 -34.59 -4.62 31.79
N MET A 40 -33.94 -5.49 32.58
CA MET A 40 -32.47 -5.69 32.59
C MET A 40 -31.96 -6.39 31.32
N GLY A 41 -32.70 -7.37 30.80
CA GLY A 41 -32.31 -8.07 29.58
C GLY A 41 -32.31 -7.16 28.35
N ALA A 42 -33.36 -6.32 28.19
CA ALA A 42 -33.41 -5.31 27.13
C ALA A 42 -32.28 -4.27 27.28
N ALA A 43 -31.96 -3.87 28.51
CA ALA A 43 -30.87 -2.95 28.78
C ALA A 43 -29.50 -3.53 28.40
N LEU A 44 -29.19 -4.80 28.73
CA LEU A 44 -27.96 -5.48 28.37
C LEU A 44 -27.86 -5.72 26.85
N ALA A 45 -28.98 -5.98 26.18
CA ALA A 45 -29.00 -6.06 24.72
C ALA A 45 -28.60 -4.73 24.06
N ALA A 46 -29.08 -3.60 24.58
CA ALA A 46 -28.71 -2.25 24.12
C ALA A 46 -27.20 -1.98 24.39
N VAL A 47 -26.67 -2.39 25.55
CA VAL A 47 -25.22 -2.31 25.84
C VAL A 47 -24.42 -3.11 24.83
N ARG A 48 -24.83 -4.35 24.56
CA ARG A 48 -24.15 -5.22 23.57
C ARG A 48 -24.16 -4.60 22.16
N ALA A 49 -25.28 -4.01 21.77
CA ALA A 49 -25.43 -3.32 20.47
C ALA A 49 -24.77 -1.93 20.45
N THR A 50 -24.15 -1.50 21.55
CA THR A 50 -23.60 -0.14 21.72
C THR A 50 -24.57 0.99 21.42
N ASP A 51 -25.90 0.74 21.59
CA ASP A 51 -26.90 1.80 21.65
C ASP A 51 -26.85 2.43 23.04
N TYR A 52 -25.84 3.26 23.25
CA TYR A 52 -25.54 3.84 24.56
C TYR A 52 -26.66 4.71 25.11
N ALA A 53 -27.44 5.38 24.25
CA ALA A 53 -28.56 6.20 24.69
C ALA A 53 -29.72 5.34 25.22
N ALA A 54 -30.09 4.30 24.49
CA ALA A 54 -31.08 3.32 24.93
C ALA A 54 -30.62 2.56 26.17
N ALA A 55 -29.32 2.16 26.21
CA ALA A 55 -28.72 1.46 27.35
C ALA A 55 -28.76 2.31 28.62
N GLU A 56 -28.31 3.56 28.57
CA GLU A 56 -28.33 4.51 29.71
C GLU A 56 -29.75 4.72 30.25
N LYS A 57 -30.72 4.93 29.35
CA LYS A 57 -32.14 5.09 29.73
C LYS A 57 -32.70 3.82 30.36
N ALA A 58 -32.47 2.67 29.75
CA ALA A 58 -33.02 1.40 30.25
C ALA A 58 -32.39 0.99 31.58
N LEU A 59 -31.04 1.08 31.70
CA LEU A 59 -30.33 0.74 32.95
C LEU A 59 -30.70 1.66 34.13
N SER A 60 -31.01 2.93 33.85
CA SER A 60 -31.44 3.87 34.87
C SER A 60 -32.85 3.57 35.42
N ALA A 61 -33.67 2.86 34.66
CA ALA A 61 -35.05 2.49 35.01
C ALA A 61 -35.17 1.06 35.59
N VAL A 62 -34.06 0.34 35.80
CA VAL A 62 -34.08 -1.03 36.33
C VAL A 62 -34.53 -1.08 37.77
N ALA A 63 -35.33 -2.12 38.15
CA ALA A 63 -35.82 -2.36 39.47
C ALA A 63 -34.74 -2.55 40.55
N ASP A 64 -35.06 -2.31 41.82
CA ASP A 64 -34.08 -2.33 42.93
C ASP A 64 -33.34 -3.67 43.08
N ALA A 65 -33.99 -4.78 42.78
CA ALA A 65 -33.40 -6.10 42.85
C ALA A 65 -32.19 -6.27 41.92
N ASP A 66 -32.27 -5.69 40.72
CA ASP A 66 -31.19 -5.73 39.70
C ASP A 66 -30.29 -4.48 39.72
N ARG A 67 -30.56 -3.53 40.61
CA ARG A 67 -29.89 -2.23 40.69
C ARG A 67 -28.35 -2.34 40.75
N PRO A 68 -27.75 -3.26 41.56
CA PRO A 68 -26.28 -3.39 41.57
C PRO A 68 -25.68 -3.82 40.22
N ALA A 69 -26.38 -4.70 39.49
CA ALA A 69 -25.94 -5.11 38.15
C ALA A 69 -26.12 -3.97 37.14
N ALA A 70 -27.21 -3.22 37.21
CA ALA A 70 -27.44 -2.05 36.38
C ALA A 70 -26.44 -0.92 36.63
N LEU A 71 -26.02 -0.69 37.88
CA LEU A 71 -24.97 0.27 38.23
C LEU A 71 -23.61 -0.12 37.64
N LEU A 72 -23.25 -1.40 37.69
CA LEU A 72 -22.01 -1.90 37.07
C LEU A 72 -22.04 -1.74 35.54
N ALA A 73 -23.16 -2.07 34.91
CA ALA A 73 -23.36 -1.88 33.47
C ALA A 73 -23.35 -0.39 33.07
N LEU A 74 -23.97 0.49 33.87
CA LEU A 74 -23.88 1.96 33.67
C LEU A 74 -22.42 2.46 33.78
N ALA A 75 -21.69 1.97 34.78
CA ALA A 75 -20.27 2.29 34.92
C ALA A 75 -19.48 1.90 33.64
N ARG A 76 -19.72 0.71 33.09
CA ARG A 76 -19.10 0.27 31.82
C ARG A 76 -19.50 1.18 30.64
N VAL A 77 -20.78 1.47 30.47
CA VAL A 77 -21.27 2.39 29.41
C VAL A 77 -20.62 3.76 29.52
N MET A 78 -20.52 4.32 30.74
CA MET A 78 -19.88 5.62 30.95
C MET A 78 -18.38 5.57 30.64
N PHE A 79 -17.71 4.49 31.02
CA PHE A 79 -16.30 4.26 30.72
C PHE A 79 -16.06 4.19 29.21
N GLU A 80 -16.81 3.38 28.49
CA GLU A 80 -16.71 3.23 27.04
C GLU A 80 -16.97 4.55 26.28
N ARG A 81 -17.74 5.45 26.86
CA ARG A 81 -18.00 6.80 26.34
C ARG A 81 -17.01 7.87 26.83
N GLY A 82 -15.96 7.48 27.58
CA GLY A 82 -14.97 8.39 28.14
C GLY A 82 -15.47 9.30 29.28
N ARG A 83 -16.66 9.00 29.85
CA ARG A 83 -17.25 9.74 30.97
C ARG A 83 -16.73 9.22 32.31
N PHE A 84 -15.41 9.36 32.51
CA PHE A 84 -14.70 8.70 33.63
C PHE A 84 -15.25 9.07 35.03
N LYS A 85 -15.69 10.33 35.25
CA LYS A 85 -16.30 10.74 36.53
C LYS A 85 -17.61 10.01 36.82
N ASP A 86 -18.45 9.86 35.82
CA ASP A 86 -19.72 9.12 35.96
C ASP A 86 -19.46 7.63 36.12
N ALA A 87 -18.53 7.07 35.34
CA ALA A 87 -18.11 5.68 35.44
C ALA A 87 -17.60 5.33 36.84
N GLU A 88 -16.71 6.16 37.43
CA GLU A 88 -16.20 6.00 38.77
C GLU A 88 -17.32 6.07 39.84
N ARG A 89 -18.26 7.02 39.69
CA ARG A 89 -19.39 7.16 40.59
C ARG A 89 -20.28 5.92 40.60
N TYR A 90 -20.62 5.39 39.42
CA TYR A 90 -21.49 4.20 39.32
C TYR A 90 -20.77 2.94 39.77
N ALA A 91 -19.48 2.78 39.46
CA ALA A 91 -18.67 1.66 39.92
C ALA A 91 -18.53 1.68 41.45
N ALA A 92 -18.26 2.83 42.06
CA ALA A 92 -18.23 2.98 43.51
C ALA A 92 -19.57 2.60 44.19
N GLN A 93 -20.69 2.95 43.57
CA GLN A 93 -22.03 2.54 44.08
C GLN A 93 -22.22 1.01 43.93
N ALA A 94 -21.79 0.41 42.85
CA ALA A 94 -21.90 -1.04 42.61
C ALA A 94 -21.09 -1.86 43.65
N MET A 95 -19.98 -1.32 44.18
CA MET A 95 -19.16 -1.97 45.23
C MET A 95 -19.90 -2.25 46.53
N SER A 96 -20.99 -1.54 46.81
CA SER A 96 -21.81 -1.79 48.01
C SER A 96 -22.47 -3.18 47.99
N SER A 97 -22.63 -3.79 46.80
CA SER A 97 -23.19 -5.13 46.67
C SER A 97 -22.09 -6.19 46.75
N PRO A 98 -22.16 -7.11 47.73
CA PRO A 98 -21.16 -8.18 47.85
C PRO A 98 -21.02 -8.99 46.55
N ALA A 99 -22.09 -9.25 45.82
CA ALA A 99 -22.12 -10.03 44.58
C ALA A 99 -21.45 -9.31 43.39
N ARG A 100 -21.32 -7.98 43.44
CA ARG A 100 -20.74 -7.18 42.36
C ARG A 100 -19.45 -6.46 42.77
N ARG A 101 -19.05 -6.55 44.02
CA ARG A 101 -17.95 -5.80 44.61
C ARG A 101 -16.64 -6.00 43.84
N LEU A 102 -16.23 -7.25 43.56
CA LEU A 102 -14.99 -7.52 42.87
C LEU A 102 -14.99 -7.06 41.42
N SER A 103 -16.08 -7.28 40.68
CA SER A 103 -16.20 -6.74 39.30
C SER A 103 -16.21 -5.21 39.28
N ALA A 104 -16.79 -4.56 40.27
CA ALA A 104 -16.75 -3.12 40.40
C ALA A 104 -15.35 -2.60 40.77
N ILE A 105 -14.58 -3.34 41.58
CA ILE A 105 -13.17 -3.05 41.90
C ILE A 105 -12.32 -3.16 40.62
N ALA A 106 -12.48 -4.24 39.84
CA ALA A 106 -11.79 -4.41 38.55
C ALA A 106 -12.06 -3.25 37.61
N LEU A 107 -13.34 -2.89 37.39
CA LEU A 107 -13.73 -1.76 36.52
C LEU A 107 -13.19 -0.41 37.04
N ARG A 108 -13.13 -0.21 38.35
CA ARG A 108 -12.48 0.99 38.91
C ARG A 108 -10.98 1.01 38.66
N GLY A 109 -10.32 -0.15 38.65
CA GLY A 109 -8.94 -0.30 38.24
C GLY A 109 -8.75 0.19 36.81
N GLU A 110 -9.55 -0.31 35.87
CA GLU A 110 -9.53 0.13 34.45
C GLU A 110 -9.78 1.65 34.31
N ILE A 111 -10.77 2.20 35.04
CA ILE A 111 -11.10 3.65 35.00
C ILE A 111 -9.93 4.48 35.54
N LEU A 112 -9.29 4.07 36.61
CA LEU A 112 -8.11 4.76 37.16
C LEU A 112 -6.93 4.68 36.19
N ALA A 113 -6.68 3.50 35.62
CA ALA A 113 -5.61 3.27 34.65
C ALA A 113 -5.78 4.17 33.41
N ALA A 114 -6.99 4.25 32.86
CA ALA A 114 -7.30 5.12 31.71
C ALA A 114 -7.14 6.63 31.99
N GLN A 115 -7.01 7.03 33.24
CA GLN A 115 -6.71 8.39 33.68
C GLN A 115 -5.23 8.58 34.10
N GLY A 116 -4.33 7.62 33.79
CA GLY A 116 -2.93 7.66 34.19
C GLY A 116 -2.65 7.42 35.67
N LYS A 117 -3.62 6.91 36.43
CA LYS A 117 -3.51 6.66 37.88
C LYS A 117 -3.18 5.20 38.17
N ALA A 118 -2.23 4.64 37.43
CA ALA A 118 -1.88 3.20 37.45
C ALA A 118 -1.50 2.72 38.87
N GLU A 119 -0.71 3.48 39.62
CA GLU A 119 -0.33 3.09 40.99
C GLU A 119 -1.52 3.02 41.94
N GLN A 120 -2.50 3.93 41.80
CA GLN A 120 -3.74 3.89 42.58
C GLN A 120 -4.59 2.68 42.20
N ALA A 121 -4.62 2.33 40.91
CA ALA A 121 -5.29 1.13 40.44
C ALA A 121 -4.64 -0.14 41.01
N ILE A 122 -3.32 -0.25 40.97
CA ILE A 122 -2.58 -1.36 41.55
C ILE A 122 -2.86 -1.50 43.06
N GLN A 123 -2.82 -0.39 43.81
CA GLN A 123 -3.12 -0.40 45.26
C GLN A 123 -4.56 -0.82 45.55
N LEU A 124 -5.50 -0.52 44.65
CA LEU A 124 -6.90 -0.95 44.77
C LEU A 124 -7.09 -2.44 44.48
N LEU A 125 -6.35 -2.99 43.51
CA LEU A 125 -6.53 -4.34 42.98
C LEU A 125 -5.72 -5.39 43.72
N ASP A 126 -4.50 -5.07 44.15
CA ASP A 126 -3.55 -6.05 44.76
C ASP A 126 -4.09 -6.79 45.98
N PRO A 127 -4.83 -6.13 46.91
CA PRO A 127 -5.40 -6.86 48.07
C PRO A 127 -6.43 -7.92 47.68
N GLU A 128 -7.04 -7.83 46.52
CA GLU A 128 -8.10 -8.72 46.05
C GLU A 128 -7.64 -9.75 44.98
N LYS A 129 -6.35 -9.83 44.67
CA LYS A 129 -5.78 -10.70 43.62
C LYS A 129 -6.01 -12.18 43.82
N ASP A 130 -6.24 -12.61 45.09
CA ASP A 130 -6.47 -14.00 45.46
C ASP A 130 -7.96 -14.33 45.59
N ALA A 131 -8.85 -13.38 45.40
CA ALA A 131 -10.28 -13.58 45.48
C ALA A 131 -10.77 -14.58 44.42
N PRO A 132 -11.70 -15.49 44.78
CA PRO A 132 -12.22 -16.51 43.87
C PRO A 132 -13.29 -15.98 42.96
N GLY A 133 -13.63 -16.77 41.92
CA GLY A 133 -14.74 -16.52 41.00
C GLY A 133 -14.43 -15.48 39.91
N VAL A 134 -15.43 -15.17 39.11
CA VAL A 134 -15.29 -14.30 37.92
C VAL A 134 -14.75 -12.90 38.28
N GLY A 135 -15.29 -12.27 39.34
CA GLY A 135 -14.80 -10.96 39.77
C GLY A 135 -13.33 -10.98 40.26
N GLY A 136 -12.90 -12.05 40.94
CA GLY A 136 -11.50 -12.21 41.34
C GLY A 136 -10.59 -12.39 40.12
N ARG A 137 -11.03 -13.13 39.09
CA ARG A 137 -10.30 -13.26 37.82
C ARG A 137 -10.19 -11.91 37.08
N GLN A 138 -11.27 -11.09 37.05
CA GLN A 138 -11.24 -9.76 36.51
C GLN A 138 -10.21 -8.87 37.21
N VAL A 139 -10.16 -8.87 38.53
CA VAL A 139 -9.16 -8.13 39.33
C VAL A 139 -7.74 -8.59 39.01
N ARG A 140 -7.50 -9.90 38.93
CA ARG A 140 -6.17 -10.44 38.61
C ARG A 140 -5.70 -10.07 37.21
N LEU A 141 -6.58 -10.14 36.24
CA LEU A 141 -6.23 -9.79 34.85
C LEU A 141 -5.81 -8.35 34.77
N GLU A 142 -6.62 -7.44 35.27
CA GLU A 142 -6.36 -6.01 35.27
C GLU A 142 -5.08 -5.66 36.04
N LEU A 143 -4.88 -6.28 37.24
CA LEU A 143 -3.64 -6.11 37.98
C LEU A 143 -2.41 -6.57 37.17
N GLY A 144 -2.49 -7.74 36.54
CA GLY A 144 -1.42 -8.28 35.71
C GLY A 144 -1.05 -7.36 34.54
N GLU A 145 -2.06 -6.81 33.82
CA GLU A 145 -1.82 -5.84 32.76
C GLU A 145 -1.15 -4.56 33.27
N LEU A 146 -1.61 -4.02 34.39
CA LEU A 146 -1.04 -2.81 34.98
C LEU A 146 0.40 -3.02 35.47
N LEU A 147 0.70 -4.16 36.08
CA LEU A 147 2.07 -4.49 36.50
C LEU A 147 3.03 -4.60 35.30
N ILE A 148 2.60 -5.20 34.18
CA ILE A 148 3.40 -5.24 32.94
C ILE A 148 3.63 -3.82 32.39
N ARG A 149 2.57 -2.99 32.32
CA ARG A 149 2.68 -1.58 31.86
C ARG A 149 3.61 -0.77 32.76
N ALA A 150 3.64 -1.06 34.07
CA ALA A 150 4.52 -0.41 35.03
C ALA A 150 5.97 -0.96 35.05
N GLY A 151 6.34 -1.91 34.16
CA GLY A 151 7.68 -2.52 34.13
C GLY A 151 7.93 -3.48 35.28
N ARG A 152 6.88 -4.05 35.82
CA ARG A 152 6.90 -5.01 36.99
C ARG A 152 6.52 -6.40 36.51
N ARG A 153 7.14 -6.86 35.40
CA ARG A 153 6.84 -8.17 34.78
C ARG A 153 7.02 -9.33 35.77
N ALA A 154 8.06 -9.30 36.59
CA ALA A 154 8.31 -10.33 37.61
C ALA A 154 7.18 -10.44 38.67
N ASP A 155 6.50 -9.31 38.97
CA ASP A 155 5.34 -9.29 39.85
C ASP A 155 4.06 -9.75 39.15
N ALA A 156 3.94 -9.42 37.83
CA ALA A 156 2.80 -9.79 37.04
C ALA A 156 2.72 -11.29 36.72
N GLU A 157 3.87 -11.93 36.48
CA GLU A 157 3.94 -13.32 36.03
C GLU A 157 3.23 -14.29 37.00
N PRO A 158 3.48 -14.30 38.31
CA PRO A 158 2.77 -15.21 39.23
C PRO A 158 1.27 -14.90 39.35
N VAL A 159 0.84 -13.65 39.10
CA VAL A 159 -0.58 -13.25 39.11
C VAL A 159 -1.27 -13.83 37.88
N LEU A 160 -0.63 -13.74 36.71
CA LEU A 160 -1.19 -14.20 35.44
C LEU A 160 -1.10 -15.72 35.26
N LEU A 161 -0.07 -16.40 35.81
CA LEU A 161 0.06 -17.85 35.74
C LEU A 161 -1.08 -18.58 36.47
N LYS A 162 -1.73 -17.96 37.47
CA LYS A 162 -2.93 -18.53 38.09
C LYS A 162 -4.05 -18.84 37.11
N PHE A 163 -4.14 -18.13 35.99
CA PHE A 163 -5.10 -18.47 34.94
C PHE A 163 -4.79 -19.82 34.28
N ALA A 164 -3.52 -20.14 34.08
CA ALA A 164 -3.11 -21.45 33.58
C ALA A 164 -3.41 -22.57 34.60
N ASP A 165 -3.18 -22.31 35.90
CA ASP A 165 -3.47 -23.28 36.99
C ASP A 165 -4.98 -23.52 37.10
N GLU A 166 -5.82 -22.47 37.08
CA GLU A 166 -7.28 -22.59 37.11
C GLU A 166 -7.82 -23.31 35.86
N TYR A 167 -7.23 -23.06 34.70
CA TYR A 167 -7.58 -23.75 33.46
C TYR A 167 -7.17 -25.23 33.51
N GLY A 168 -5.96 -25.53 33.98
CA GLY A 168 -5.45 -26.89 34.05
C GLY A 168 -6.14 -27.77 35.11
N SER A 169 -6.75 -27.14 36.13
CA SER A 169 -7.51 -27.82 37.19
C SER A 169 -9.02 -27.88 36.96
N ASP A 170 -9.49 -27.49 35.77
CA ASP A 170 -10.91 -27.40 35.42
C ASP A 170 -11.72 -26.43 36.30
N ALA A 171 -11.07 -25.54 37.03
CA ALA A 171 -11.74 -24.48 37.79
C ALA A 171 -12.40 -23.41 36.86
N ILE A 172 -11.99 -23.36 35.60
CA ILE A 172 -12.66 -22.64 34.53
C ILE A 172 -13.34 -23.67 33.64
N ALA A 173 -14.67 -23.68 33.67
CA ALA A 173 -15.44 -24.64 32.89
C ALA A 173 -15.33 -24.36 31.37
N SER A 174 -15.43 -25.41 30.55
CA SER A 174 -15.42 -25.30 29.09
C SER A 174 -16.60 -24.47 28.52
N THR A 175 -17.60 -24.20 29.34
CA THR A 175 -18.76 -23.32 29.03
C THR A 175 -18.60 -21.91 29.58
N ASP A 176 -17.55 -21.62 30.34
CA ASP A 176 -17.24 -20.27 30.88
C ASP A 176 -16.50 -19.45 29.81
N ALA A 177 -17.21 -18.90 28.85
CA ALA A 177 -16.63 -18.11 27.77
C ALA A 177 -15.80 -16.91 28.27
N GLU A 178 -16.24 -16.27 29.35
CA GLU A 178 -15.52 -15.13 29.95
C GLU A 178 -14.22 -15.58 30.60
N GLY A 179 -14.26 -16.64 31.38
CA GLY A 179 -13.08 -17.21 32.00
C GLY A 179 -12.04 -17.67 30.98
N LEU A 180 -12.48 -18.36 29.91
CA LEU A 180 -11.62 -18.79 28.79
C LEU A 180 -11.02 -17.61 28.05
N ALA A 181 -11.76 -16.53 27.83
CA ALA A 181 -11.22 -15.31 27.22
C ALA A 181 -10.14 -14.67 28.09
N MET A 182 -10.36 -14.63 29.41
CA MET A 182 -9.36 -14.12 30.36
C MET A 182 -8.08 -14.98 30.38
N VAL A 183 -8.20 -16.33 30.30
CA VAL A 183 -7.05 -17.21 30.07
C VAL A 183 -6.29 -16.84 28.83
N GLY A 184 -7.01 -16.65 27.70
CA GLY A 184 -6.41 -16.21 26.45
C GLY A 184 -5.63 -14.91 26.61
N ARG A 185 -6.20 -13.92 27.27
CA ARG A 185 -5.55 -12.63 27.52
C ARG A 185 -4.32 -12.76 28.42
N ALA A 186 -4.42 -13.51 29.51
CA ALA A 186 -3.31 -13.76 30.42
C ALA A 186 -2.14 -14.48 29.69
N MET A 187 -2.44 -15.49 28.87
CA MET A 187 -1.42 -16.18 28.08
C MET A 187 -0.80 -15.27 27.01
N HIS A 188 -1.58 -14.38 26.39
CA HIS A 188 -1.03 -13.39 25.46
C HIS A 188 -0.04 -12.43 26.15
N LEU A 189 -0.41 -11.91 27.32
CA LEU A 189 0.45 -11.04 28.12
C LEU A 189 1.74 -11.74 28.58
N LEU A 190 1.68 -13.03 28.85
CA LEU A 190 2.83 -13.89 29.14
C LEU A 190 3.63 -14.31 27.90
N ARG A 191 3.25 -13.86 26.71
CA ARG A 191 3.86 -14.17 25.40
C ARG A 191 3.69 -15.64 24.98
N HIS A 192 2.69 -16.34 25.50
CA HIS A 192 2.31 -17.71 25.14
C HIS A 192 1.23 -17.71 24.05
N ALA A 193 1.59 -17.26 22.82
CA ALA A 193 0.65 -17.03 21.73
C ALA A 193 -0.22 -18.25 21.37
N LYS A 194 0.36 -19.47 21.39
CA LYS A 194 -0.36 -20.72 21.08
C LYS A 194 -1.48 -20.98 22.09
N ASP A 195 -1.18 -20.84 23.37
CA ASP A 195 -2.15 -21.08 24.44
C ASP A 195 -3.21 -19.97 24.46
N ALA A 196 -2.81 -18.73 24.20
CA ALA A 196 -3.73 -17.62 24.02
C ALA A 196 -4.76 -17.89 22.90
N ASN A 197 -4.28 -18.26 21.71
CA ASN A 197 -5.17 -18.54 20.56
C ASN A 197 -6.08 -19.76 20.85
N ARG A 198 -5.57 -20.80 21.53
CA ARG A 198 -6.39 -21.94 21.93
C ARG A 198 -7.53 -21.53 22.85
N ALA A 199 -7.22 -20.77 23.90
CA ALA A 199 -8.22 -20.32 24.87
C ALA A 199 -9.26 -19.38 24.23
N TYR A 200 -8.87 -18.50 23.30
CA TYR A 200 -9.83 -17.68 22.55
C TYR A 200 -10.74 -18.53 21.65
N ASN A 201 -10.23 -19.56 20.99
CA ASN A 201 -11.04 -20.47 20.20
C ASN A 201 -12.05 -21.25 21.06
N GLU A 202 -11.69 -21.62 22.29
CA GLU A 202 -12.59 -22.27 23.24
C GLU A 202 -13.64 -21.29 23.75
N SER A 203 -13.27 -20.06 24.06
CA SER A 203 -14.20 -18.99 24.42
C SER A 203 -15.27 -18.75 23.32
N GLU A 204 -14.85 -18.67 22.05
CA GLU A 204 -15.75 -18.53 20.90
C GLU A 204 -16.68 -19.73 20.70
N ARG A 205 -16.22 -20.94 21.05
CA ARG A 205 -17.11 -22.13 21.03
C ARG A 205 -18.14 -22.11 22.16
N ALA A 206 -17.76 -21.57 23.33
CA ALA A 206 -18.66 -21.46 24.48
C ALA A 206 -19.70 -20.35 24.29
N GLU A 207 -19.30 -19.19 23.77
CA GLU A 207 -20.19 -18.07 23.44
C GLU A 207 -19.67 -17.32 22.21
N ARG A 208 -20.31 -17.53 21.07
CA ARG A 208 -19.94 -16.87 19.81
C ARG A 208 -20.24 -15.37 19.82
N GLY A 209 -19.31 -14.59 19.28
CA GLY A 209 -19.49 -13.16 19.08
C GLY A 209 -19.43 -12.37 20.39
N ARG A 210 -18.71 -12.85 21.40
CA ARG A 210 -18.39 -12.10 22.60
C ARG A 210 -17.39 -10.99 22.26
N ILE A 211 -17.82 -9.73 22.33
CA ILE A 211 -17.04 -8.58 21.86
C ILE A 211 -15.62 -8.56 22.47
N GLN A 212 -15.49 -8.79 23.77
CA GLN A 212 -14.18 -8.73 24.43
C GLN A 212 -13.24 -9.85 23.95
N THR A 213 -13.75 -11.04 23.64
CA THR A 213 -12.96 -12.14 23.06
C THR A 213 -12.47 -11.75 21.67
N LEU A 214 -13.35 -11.17 20.84
CA LEU A 214 -13.00 -10.71 19.49
C LEU A 214 -11.93 -9.61 19.53
N LEU A 215 -12.02 -8.65 20.45
CA LEU A 215 -11.04 -7.58 20.62
C LEU A 215 -9.66 -8.12 21.04
N TRP A 216 -9.60 -8.97 22.07
CA TRP A 216 -8.32 -9.53 22.53
C TRP A 216 -7.70 -10.48 21.50
N ARG A 217 -8.54 -11.18 20.73
CA ARG A 217 -8.06 -12.02 19.63
C ARG A 217 -7.51 -11.18 18.49
N ALA A 218 -8.14 -10.05 18.17
CA ALA A 218 -7.62 -9.10 17.19
C ALA A 218 -6.27 -8.53 17.62
N ASP A 219 -6.12 -8.17 18.91
CA ASP A 219 -4.84 -7.74 19.48
C ASP A 219 -3.75 -8.80 19.29
N LEU A 220 -4.08 -10.09 19.51
CA LEU A 220 -3.14 -11.18 19.30
C LEU A 220 -2.73 -11.27 17.81
N TYR A 221 -3.65 -11.16 16.89
CA TYR A 221 -3.34 -11.20 15.46
C TYR A 221 -2.48 -10.02 15.02
N LEU A 222 -2.81 -8.80 15.46
CA LEU A 222 -1.98 -7.62 15.19
C LEU A 222 -0.58 -7.76 15.80
N ASP A 223 -0.51 -8.34 17.01
CA ASP A 223 0.77 -8.65 17.67
C ASP A 223 1.64 -9.60 16.87
N LYS A 224 1.04 -10.51 16.09
CA LYS A 224 1.73 -11.51 15.27
C LYS A 224 1.88 -11.12 13.79
N TYR A 225 1.59 -9.86 13.44
CA TYR A 225 1.60 -9.33 12.09
C TYR A 225 0.66 -10.10 11.14
N ASP A 226 -0.55 -10.38 11.62
CA ASP A 226 -1.63 -11.00 10.88
C ASP A 226 -2.86 -10.06 10.81
N PRO A 227 -2.75 -8.93 10.09
CA PRO A 227 -3.82 -7.94 10.04
C PRO A 227 -5.07 -8.46 9.32
N GLY A 228 -4.95 -9.40 8.38
CA GLY A 228 -6.10 -9.96 7.67
C GLY A 228 -7.06 -10.68 8.61
N HIS A 229 -6.56 -11.59 9.44
CA HIS A 229 -7.41 -12.25 10.45
C HIS A 229 -7.87 -11.27 11.55
N ALA A 230 -7.06 -10.26 11.89
CA ALA A 230 -7.51 -9.21 12.81
C ALA A 230 -8.74 -8.48 12.24
N GLU A 231 -8.74 -8.10 10.97
CA GLU A 231 -9.84 -7.41 10.33
C GLU A 231 -11.11 -8.26 10.25
N GLU A 232 -10.99 -9.58 9.99
CA GLU A 232 -12.14 -10.48 9.99
C GLU A 232 -12.87 -10.46 11.33
N VAL A 233 -12.14 -10.64 12.45
CA VAL A 233 -12.78 -10.66 13.78
C VAL A 233 -13.27 -9.28 14.22
N LEU A 234 -12.59 -8.20 13.82
CA LEU A 234 -13.02 -6.83 14.10
C LEU A 234 -14.26 -6.43 13.31
N SER A 235 -14.36 -6.90 12.04
CA SER A 235 -15.60 -6.73 11.26
C SER A 235 -16.79 -7.43 11.92
N GLU A 236 -16.60 -8.62 12.50
CA GLU A 236 -17.65 -9.29 13.28
C GLU A 236 -17.99 -8.48 14.55
N ALA A 237 -17.00 -7.99 15.28
CA ALA A 237 -17.22 -7.16 16.47
C ALA A 237 -18.00 -5.88 16.15
N LEU A 238 -17.67 -5.17 15.08
CA LEU A 238 -18.34 -3.95 14.66
C LEU A 238 -19.77 -4.18 14.10
N LYS A 239 -20.05 -5.38 13.53
CA LYS A 239 -21.43 -5.75 13.17
C LYS A 239 -22.32 -5.92 14.41
N ILE A 240 -21.77 -6.41 15.51
CA ILE A 240 -22.49 -6.63 16.76
C ILE A 240 -22.57 -5.33 17.59
N ALA A 241 -21.48 -4.58 17.64
CA ALA A 241 -21.27 -3.39 18.44
C ALA A 241 -20.75 -2.22 17.57
N PRO A 242 -21.59 -1.61 16.72
CA PRO A 242 -21.15 -0.65 15.70
C PRO A 242 -20.52 0.63 16.25
N HIS A 243 -20.77 0.95 17.53
CA HIS A 243 -20.20 2.14 18.19
C HIS A 243 -19.13 1.79 19.24
N ARG A 244 -18.51 0.61 19.15
CA ARG A 244 -17.42 0.23 20.05
C ARG A 244 -16.12 0.92 19.65
N ALA A 245 -15.71 1.94 20.40
CA ALA A 245 -14.54 2.75 20.09
C ALA A 245 -13.24 1.91 20.02
N ASP A 246 -13.02 0.95 20.93
CA ASP A 246 -11.85 0.06 20.91
C ASP A 246 -11.77 -0.74 19.61
N ALA A 247 -12.93 -1.27 19.13
CA ALA A 247 -12.99 -2.03 17.88
C ALA A 247 -12.65 -1.14 16.66
N MET A 248 -13.14 0.10 16.65
CA MET A 248 -12.81 1.06 15.59
C MET A 248 -11.31 1.39 15.57
N VAL A 249 -10.71 1.60 16.74
CA VAL A 249 -9.26 1.89 16.85
C VAL A 249 -8.42 0.67 16.45
N ALA A 250 -8.80 -0.53 16.87
CA ALA A 250 -8.12 -1.76 16.44
C ALA A 250 -8.25 -1.98 14.92
N SER A 251 -9.43 -1.71 14.32
CA SER A 251 -9.63 -1.75 12.87
C SER A 251 -8.79 -0.69 12.15
N ALA A 252 -8.66 0.51 12.71
CA ALA A 252 -7.78 1.54 12.14
C ALA A 252 -6.31 1.06 12.11
N ARG A 253 -5.83 0.40 13.18
CA ARG A 253 -4.49 -0.20 13.22
C ARG A 253 -4.33 -1.32 12.19
N ALA A 254 -5.34 -2.18 12.01
CA ALA A 254 -5.34 -3.23 11.00
C ALA A 254 -5.25 -2.64 9.58
N LYS A 255 -6.05 -1.61 9.26
CA LYS A 255 -6.02 -0.90 7.97
C LYS A 255 -4.64 -0.30 7.65
N LEU A 256 -4.00 0.29 8.64
CA LEU A 256 -2.64 0.84 8.48
C LEU A 256 -1.58 -0.25 8.29
N SER A 257 -1.78 -1.43 8.88
CA SER A 257 -0.81 -2.53 8.81
C SER A 257 -0.91 -3.36 7.54
N GLU A 258 -2.10 -3.51 6.96
CA GLU A 258 -2.36 -4.35 5.78
C GLU A 258 -2.26 -3.58 4.46
N ALA A 259 -3.06 -2.51 4.35
CA ALA A 259 -3.28 -1.82 3.09
C ALA A 259 -2.70 -0.41 3.06
N LEU A 260 -2.15 0.09 4.16
CA LEU A 260 -1.78 1.51 4.34
C LEU A 260 -2.94 2.45 3.98
N ASP A 261 -4.18 2.03 4.34
CA ASP A 261 -5.40 2.79 4.08
C ASP A 261 -5.60 3.85 5.17
N PHE A 262 -4.92 4.97 4.96
CA PHE A 262 -4.89 6.08 5.93
C PHE A 262 -6.25 6.76 6.10
N ASP A 263 -7.02 6.91 5.02
CA ASP A 263 -8.32 7.58 5.07
C ASP A 263 -9.37 6.75 5.79
N ALA A 264 -9.42 5.44 5.53
CA ALA A 264 -10.28 4.55 6.31
C ALA A 264 -9.88 4.52 7.79
N ALA A 265 -8.57 4.51 8.08
CA ALA A 265 -8.07 4.56 9.46
C ALA A 265 -8.43 5.90 10.13
N GLU A 266 -8.24 7.04 9.46
CA GLU A 266 -8.60 8.37 10.01
C GLU A 266 -10.10 8.51 10.24
N LYS A 267 -10.95 7.95 9.35
CA LYS A 267 -12.40 7.89 9.53
C LYS A 267 -12.76 7.10 10.79
N LEU A 268 -12.18 5.90 10.95
CA LEU A 268 -12.42 5.06 12.13
C LEU A 268 -11.98 5.76 13.44
N VAL A 269 -10.84 6.43 13.42
CA VAL A 269 -10.35 7.25 14.56
C VAL A 269 -11.29 8.39 14.88
N ARG A 270 -11.78 9.11 13.87
CA ARG A 270 -12.75 10.19 14.05
C ARG A 270 -14.06 9.67 14.66
N ASP A 271 -14.56 8.55 14.14
CA ASP A 271 -15.78 7.94 14.62
C ASP A 271 -15.63 7.42 16.06
N ALA A 272 -14.47 6.82 16.40
CA ALA A 272 -14.13 6.42 17.76
C ALA A 272 -14.09 7.59 18.74
N LEU A 273 -13.48 8.71 18.35
CA LEU A 273 -13.43 9.92 19.18
C LEU A 273 -14.77 10.65 19.29
N ALA A 274 -15.69 10.48 18.35
CA ALA A 274 -17.06 10.96 18.47
C ALA A 274 -17.82 10.19 19.56
N VAL A 275 -17.54 8.90 19.75
CA VAL A 275 -18.09 8.08 20.84
C VAL A 275 -17.39 8.35 22.16
N ASN A 276 -16.07 8.32 22.15
CA ASN A 276 -15.20 8.50 23.32
C ASN A 276 -14.12 9.56 23.03
N PRO A 277 -14.37 10.84 23.35
CA PRO A 277 -13.39 11.92 23.13
C PRO A 277 -12.08 11.74 23.91
N ASN A 278 -12.09 10.91 24.94
CA ASN A 278 -10.96 10.62 25.82
C ASN A 278 -10.26 9.27 25.47
N HIS A 279 -10.42 8.77 24.25
CA HIS A 279 -9.82 7.50 23.85
C HIS A 279 -8.35 7.68 23.47
N VAL A 280 -7.44 7.39 24.42
CA VAL A 280 -5.99 7.60 24.26
C VAL A 280 -5.43 6.87 23.04
N GLY A 281 -5.81 5.60 22.80
CA GLY A 281 -5.37 4.83 21.64
C GLY A 281 -5.81 5.43 20.30
N ALA A 282 -6.99 6.09 20.23
CA ALA A 282 -7.43 6.81 19.02
C ALA A 282 -6.55 8.04 18.75
N LEU A 283 -6.16 8.76 19.82
CA LEU A 283 -5.24 9.90 19.72
C LEU A 283 -3.83 9.44 19.33
N ALA A 284 -3.38 8.27 19.80
CA ALA A 284 -2.11 7.68 19.38
C ALA A 284 -2.11 7.33 17.88
N VAL A 285 -3.17 6.68 17.37
CA VAL A 285 -3.29 6.40 15.93
C VAL A 285 -3.32 7.69 15.11
N ARG A 286 -4.06 8.71 15.54
CA ARG A 286 -4.08 10.03 14.89
C ARG A 286 -2.69 10.67 14.83
N ALA A 287 -1.94 10.61 15.94
CA ALA A 287 -0.58 11.09 15.99
C ALA A 287 0.32 10.34 15.00
N GLY A 288 0.19 9.01 14.95
CA GLY A 288 0.94 8.17 14.03
C GLY A 288 0.67 8.47 12.55
N ILE A 289 -0.59 8.72 12.17
CA ILE A 289 -0.95 9.15 10.81
C ILE A 289 -0.27 10.51 10.51
N ALA A 290 -0.40 11.48 11.41
CA ALA A 290 0.21 12.80 11.23
C ALA A 290 1.74 12.76 11.11
N LEU A 291 2.43 11.86 11.81
CA LEU A 291 3.87 11.65 11.65
C LEU A 291 4.23 11.12 10.25
N ARG A 292 3.43 10.19 9.69
CA ARG A 292 3.64 9.69 8.33
C ARG A 292 3.35 10.72 7.25
N ASP A 293 2.45 11.67 7.51
CA ASP A 293 2.21 12.84 6.66
C ASP A 293 3.36 13.86 6.71
N GLY A 294 4.28 13.73 7.67
CA GLY A 294 5.29 14.73 7.97
C GLY A 294 4.73 15.96 8.72
N ASN A 295 3.49 15.88 9.24
CA ASN A 295 2.82 17.00 9.90
C ASN A 295 3.08 16.98 11.41
N GLN A 296 4.20 17.59 11.81
CA GLN A 296 4.66 17.64 13.19
C GLN A 296 3.66 18.35 14.15
N ASP A 297 2.97 19.39 13.67
CA ASP A 297 2.03 20.14 14.51
C ASP A 297 0.79 19.31 14.84
N ARG A 298 0.20 18.64 13.84
CA ARG A 298 -0.92 17.71 14.06
C ARG A 298 -0.53 16.54 14.97
N ALA A 299 0.68 15.98 14.78
CA ALA A 299 1.19 14.91 15.62
C ALA A 299 1.34 15.35 17.07
N ASN A 300 2.01 16.46 17.33
CA ASN A 300 2.21 17.01 18.67
C ASN A 300 0.86 17.35 19.35
N ALA A 301 -0.08 17.96 18.62
CA ALA A 301 -1.41 18.25 19.15
C ALA A 301 -2.17 16.99 19.61
N ALA A 302 -2.10 15.91 18.84
CA ALA A 302 -2.74 14.64 19.20
C ALA A 302 -2.03 13.96 20.38
N ILE A 303 -0.69 13.98 20.42
CA ILE A 303 0.13 13.47 21.53
C ILE A 303 -0.20 14.22 22.83
N ASP A 304 -0.21 15.54 22.78
CA ASP A 304 -0.47 16.39 23.96
C ASP A 304 -1.90 16.21 24.48
N ALA A 305 -2.88 16.09 23.58
CA ALA A 305 -4.25 15.79 23.96
C ALA A 305 -4.38 14.43 24.68
N GLY A 306 -3.68 13.40 24.19
CA GLY A 306 -3.69 12.07 24.81
C GLY A 306 -2.97 12.05 26.15
N LEU A 307 -1.80 12.69 26.24
CA LEU A 307 -1.02 12.77 27.48
C LEU A 307 -1.66 13.69 28.55
N ALA A 308 -2.59 14.57 28.15
CA ALA A 308 -3.44 15.28 29.10
C ALA A 308 -4.47 14.34 29.79
N ILE A 309 -4.82 13.23 29.16
CA ILE A 309 -5.72 12.21 29.70
C ILE A 309 -4.93 11.19 30.53
N ASP A 310 -3.91 10.56 29.89
CA ASP A 310 -2.97 9.64 30.54
C ASP A 310 -1.52 10.14 30.37
N PRO A 311 -0.94 10.85 31.36
CA PRO A 311 0.44 11.34 31.32
C PRO A 311 1.51 10.24 31.32
N ASN A 312 1.12 8.99 31.55
CA ASN A 312 2.01 7.86 31.64
C ASN A 312 1.83 6.85 30.50
N ASP A 313 1.04 7.21 29.48
CA ASP A 313 0.85 6.33 28.31
C ASP A 313 2.16 6.15 27.55
N LEU A 314 2.63 4.89 27.52
CA LEU A 314 3.94 4.55 26.95
C LEU A 314 3.98 4.69 25.43
N GLU A 315 2.86 4.46 24.74
CA GLU A 315 2.79 4.63 23.30
C GLU A 315 2.89 6.11 22.91
N LEU A 316 2.11 6.97 23.54
CA LEU A 316 2.16 8.41 23.29
C LEU A 316 3.50 9.05 23.67
N LEU A 317 4.12 8.61 24.77
CA LEU A 317 5.47 9.03 25.15
C LEU A 317 6.50 8.59 24.09
N SER A 318 6.35 7.37 23.54
CA SER A 318 7.21 6.88 22.45
C SER A 318 6.96 7.63 21.14
N LEU A 319 5.71 7.98 20.82
CA LEU A 319 5.37 8.84 19.67
C LEU A 319 5.92 10.26 19.84
N ARG A 320 5.96 10.81 21.07
CA ARG A 320 6.65 12.07 21.33
C ARG A 320 8.15 11.96 21.05
N ALA A 321 8.78 10.85 21.45
CA ALA A 321 10.17 10.60 21.12
C ALA A 321 10.36 10.45 19.60
N ALA A 322 9.46 9.76 18.89
CA ALA A 322 9.48 9.66 17.43
C ALA A 322 9.37 11.05 16.77
N ALA A 323 8.43 11.89 17.21
CA ALA A 323 8.27 13.24 16.70
C ALA A 323 9.54 14.08 16.87
N ARG A 324 10.21 13.99 18.03
CA ARG A 324 11.48 14.69 18.29
C ARG A 324 12.63 14.13 17.43
N PHE A 325 12.67 12.81 17.26
CA PHE A 325 13.66 12.16 16.39
C PHE A 325 13.52 12.62 14.94
N LEU A 326 12.31 12.61 14.40
CA LEU A 326 12.03 13.03 13.02
C LEU A 326 12.28 14.51 12.78
N ALA A 327 12.16 15.34 13.83
CA ALA A 327 12.49 16.76 13.79
C ALA A 327 14.00 17.05 13.99
N ASP A 328 14.85 16.02 14.10
CA ASP A 328 16.28 16.10 14.42
C ASP A 328 16.57 16.86 15.74
N ASP A 329 15.57 16.97 16.62
CA ASP A 329 15.73 17.51 17.99
C ASP A 329 16.37 16.45 18.90
N ARG A 330 17.68 16.26 18.76
CA ARG A 330 18.41 15.24 19.54
C ARG A 330 18.27 15.42 21.07
N PRO A 331 18.39 16.63 21.64
CA PRO A 331 18.16 16.82 23.09
C PRO A 331 16.72 16.48 23.49
N GLY A 332 15.73 16.92 22.72
CA GLY A 332 14.32 16.61 22.96
C GLY A 332 14.02 15.11 22.83
N PHE A 333 14.62 14.45 21.86
CA PHE A 333 14.53 12.99 21.69
C PHE A 333 15.06 12.22 22.89
N GLU A 334 16.28 12.53 23.36
CA GLU A 334 16.87 11.87 24.53
C GLU A 334 16.04 12.10 25.79
N LYS A 335 15.52 13.31 25.98
CA LYS A 335 14.61 13.62 27.09
C LYS A 335 13.32 12.81 27.00
N ALA A 336 12.66 12.79 25.84
CA ALA A 336 11.42 12.04 25.64
C ALA A 336 11.63 10.52 25.85
N LYS A 337 12.74 9.98 25.37
CA LYS A 337 13.15 8.59 25.59
C LYS A 337 13.34 8.29 27.09
N GLN A 338 14.02 9.18 27.82
CA GLN A 338 14.18 9.06 29.27
C GLN A 338 12.82 9.09 30.00
N GLU A 339 11.87 9.87 29.54
CA GLU A 339 10.51 9.90 30.10
C GLU A 339 9.80 8.54 29.94
N VAL A 340 9.94 7.85 28.81
CA VAL A 340 9.43 6.47 28.64
C VAL A 340 10.06 5.51 29.65
N PHE A 341 11.39 5.45 29.68
CA PHE A 341 12.11 4.49 30.53
C PHE A 341 12.04 4.79 32.03
N ALA A 342 11.71 6.03 32.41
CA ALA A 342 11.39 6.36 33.80
C ALA A 342 10.06 5.74 34.26
N ARG A 343 9.11 5.43 33.33
CA ARG A 343 7.85 4.75 33.65
C ARG A 343 8.00 3.23 33.57
N ASN A 344 8.70 2.76 32.54
CA ASN A 344 8.93 1.34 32.36
C ASN A 344 10.32 1.09 31.75
N LYS A 345 11.24 0.60 32.59
CA LYS A 345 12.64 0.34 32.20
C LYS A 345 12.78 -0.83 31.22
N GLU A 346 11.79 -1.71 31.13
CA GLU A 346 11.79 -2.90 30.28
C GLU A 346 11.00 -2.70 28.98
N PHE A 347 10.54 -1.47 28.69
CA PHE A 347 9.69 -1.18 27.53
C PHE A 347 10.52 -1.06 26.24
N SER A 348 11.08 -2.20 25.79
CA SER A 348 11.80 -2.31 24.51
C SER A 348 10.99 -1.82 23.31
N GLN A 349 9.66 -1.96 23.36
CA GLN A 349 8.72 -1.55 22.31
C GLN A 349 8.78 -0.06 22.00
N ALA A 350 9.29 0.78 22.89
CA ALA A 350 9.52 2.20 22.61
C ALA A 350 10.40 2.38 21.36
N TYR A 351 11.48 1.62 21.27
CA TYR A 351 12.36 1.67 20.11
C TYR A 351 11.65 1.16 18.84
N GLY A 352 10.79 0.14 18.97
CA GLY A 352 9.97 -0.36 17.86
C GLY A 352 9.02 0.69 17.30
N ILE A 353 8.32 1.42 18.20
CA ILE A 353 7.40 2.51 17.83
C ILE A 353 8.18 3.63 17.13
N ILE A 354 9.29 4.09 17.69
CA ILE A 354 10.11 5.15 17.07
C ILE A 354 10.64 4.70 15.71
N SER A 355 11.11 3.45 15.62
CA SER A 355 11.67 2.87 14.39
C SER A 355 10.66 2.77 13.26
N GLU A 356 9.39 2.55 13.55
CA GLU A 356 8.33 2.49 12.54
C GLU A 356 8.22 3.79 11.73
N TYR A 357 8.34 4.93 12.38
CA TYR A 357 8.31 6.24 11.72
C TYR A 357 9.67 6.63 11.13
N ALA A 358 10.77 6.24 11.78
CA ALA A 358 12.11 6.42 11.25
C ALA A 358 12.33 5.60 9.96
N GLU A 359 11.81 4.38 9.89
CA GLU A 359 11.81 3.55 8.67
C GLU A 359 11.01 4.20 7.53
N TRP A 360 9.87 4.80 7.84
CA TRP A 360 9.04 5.50 6.87
C TRP A 360 9.77 6.66 6.20
N GLU A 361 10.68 7.32 6.92
CA GLU A 361 11.55 8.38 6.44
C GLU A 361 12.96 7.88 6.03
N HIS A 362 13.10 6.60 5.68
CA HIS A 362 14.33 5.97 5.17
C HIS A 362 15.56 6.01 6.13
N ARG A 363 15.34 6.21 7.45
CA ARG A 363 16.38 6.28 8.48
C ARG A 363 16.92 4.90 8.88
N TYR A 364 17.20 4.02 7.93
CA TYR A 364 17.50 2.59 8.17
C TYR A 364 18.69 2.37 9.12
N THR A 365 19.75 3.15 9.00
CA THR A 365 20.92 3.04 9.90
C THR A 365 20.58 3.37 11.34
N ASP A 366 19.79 4.43 11.58
CA ASP A 366 19.33 4.81 12.91
C ASP A 366 18.41 3.74 13.49
N VAL A 367 17.54 3.13 12.66
CA VAL A 367 16.65 2.05 13.08
C VAL A 367 17.44 0.82 13.53
N VAL A 368 18.48 0.42 12.79
CA VAL A 368 19.34 -0.71 13.21
C VAL A 368 20.00 -0.40 14.56
N ALA A 369 20.49 0.82 14.78
CA ALA A 369 21.07 1.23 16.06
C ALA A 369 20.03 1.16 17.20
N MET A 370 18.84 1.75 17.01
CA MET A 370 17.77 1.72 18.01
C MET A 370 17.29 0.31 18.33
N MET A 371 17.18 -0.56 17.31
CA MET A 371 16.75 -1.95 17.56
C MET A 371 17.82 -2.80 18.25
N ASN A 372 19.11 -2.49 18.09
CA ASN A 372 20.16 -3.04 18.92
C ASN A 372 19.97 -2.64 20.40
N ASP A 373 19.63 -1.39 20.68
CA ASP A 373 19.30 -0.93 22.03
C ASP A 373 18.05 -1.66 22.57
N ALA A 374 17.02 -1.87 21.72
CA ALA A 374 15.80 -2.57 22.12
C ALA A 374 16.07 -4.00 22.61
N VAL A 375 16.90 -4.76 21.90
CA VAL A 375 17.23 -6.14 22.29
C VAL A 375 18.17 -6.22 23.50
N VAL A 376 18.85 -5.13 23.83
CA VAL A 376 19.61 -4.99 25.09
C VAL A 376 18.65 -4.72 26.26
N VAL A 377 17.62 -3.88 26.07
CA VAL A 377 16.60 -3.56 27.09
C VAL A 377 15.77 -4.80 27.44
N ASP A 378 15.27 -5.53 26.44
CA ASP A 378 14.57 -6.80 26.66
C ASP A 378 15.08 -7.88 25.68
N PRO A 379 16.08 -8.67 26.07
CA PRO A 379 16.59 -9.76 25.24
C PRO A 379 15.57 -10.85 24.94
N SER A 380 14.45 -10.89 25.67
CA SER A 380 13.36 -11.85 25.46
C SER A 380 12.31 -11.37 24.46
N ASP A 381 12.36 -10.11 24.03
CA ASP A 381 11.41 -9.54 23.09
C ASP A 381 11.65 -10.05 21.67
N SER A 382 10.81 -10.99 21.23
CA SER A 382 10.86 -11.58 19.88
C SER A 382 10.59 -10.55 18.79
N LYS A 383 9.75 -9.52 19.04
CA LYS A 383 9.46 -8.47 18.07
C LYS A 383 10.67 -7.57 17.84
N ALA A 384 11.39 -7.21 18.90
CA ALA A 384 12.60 -6.42 18.78
C ALA A 384 13.65 -7.16 17.92
N TRP A 385 13.86 -8.46 18.15
CA TRP A 385 14.72 -9.29 17.31
C TRP A 385 14.24 -9.40 15.87
N ALA A 386 12.92 -9.54 15.66
CA ALA A 386 12.33 -9.60 14.32
C ALA A 386 12.58 -8.30 13.54
N GLN A 387 12.30 -7.15 14.16
CA GLN A 387 12.49 -5.85 13.52
C GLN A 387 13.97 -5.55 13.27
N LEU A 388 14.85 -5.88 14.21
CA LEU A 388 16.30 -5.79 14.00
C LEU A 388 16.74 -6.59 12.77
N GLY A 389 16.31 -7.87 12.69
CA GLY A 389 16.65 -8.73 11.56
C GLY A 389 16.14 -8.20 10.22
N MET A 390 14.90 -7.72 10.17
CA MET A 390 14.35 -7.09 8.97
C MET A 390 15.16 -5.86 8.54
N MET A 391 15.54 -5.00 9.49
CA MET A 391 16.29 -3.79 9.17
C MET A 391 17.73 -4.08 8.76
N GLN A 392 18.39 -5.07 9.37
CA GLN A 392 19.73 -5.51 8.96
C GLN A 392 19.72 -6.05 7.51
N THR A 393 18.73 -6.89 7.17
CA THR A 393 18.61 -7.39 5.78
C THR A 393 18.36 -6.24 4.79
N ARG A 394 17.52 -5.26 5.13
CA ARG A 394 17.25 -4.08 4.29
C ARG A 394 18.47 -3.18 4.16
N SER A 395 19.31 -3.10 5.18
CA SER A 395 20.56 -2.34 5.15
C SER A 395 21.70 -3.08 4.42
N GLY A 396 21.45 -4.31 3.92
CA GLY A 396 22.44 -5.10 3.18
C GLY A 396 23.26 -6.07 4.02
N ASP A 397 23.09 -6.10 5.34
CA ASP A 397 23.71 -7.09 6.23
C ASP A 397 22.80 -8.31 6.41
N GLU A 398 22.71 -9.11 5.35
CA GLU A 398 21.86 -10.30 5.35
C GLU A 398 22.28 -11.33 6.42
N ALA A 399 23.57 -11.48 6.66
CA ALA A 399 24.07 -12.47 7.61
C ALA A 399 23.64 -12.12 9.04
N ALA A 400 23.82 -10.87 9.47
CA ALA A 400 23.35 -10.41 10.78
C ALA A 400 21.83 -10.44 10.84
N GLY A 401 21.15 -10.07 9.75
CA GLY A 401 19.70 -10.07 9.67
C GLY A 401 19.09 -11.47 9.86
N VAL A 402 19.61 -12.46 9.15
CA VAL A 402 19.19 -13.86 9.32
C VAL A 402 19.44 -14.35 10.74
N ALA A 403 20.60 -14.05 11.34
CA ALA A 403 20.91 -14.44 12.72
C ALA A 403 19.93 -13.80 13.73
N SER A 404 19.53 -12.55 13.52
CA SER A 404 18.53 -11.86 14.36
C SER A 404 17.13 -12.47 14.19
N LEU A 405 16.73 -12.78 12.94
CA LEU A 405 15.46 -13.46 12.64
C LEU A 405 15.42 -14.87 13.26
N GLU A 406 16.53 -15.60 13.28
CA GLU A 406 16.63 -16.90 13.96
C GLU A 406 16.38 -16.78 15.46
N ARG A 407 16.94 -15.74 16.10
CA ARG A 407 16.67 -15.46 17.52
C ARG A 407 15.20 -15.10 17.76
N ALA A 408 14.60 -14.30 16.88
CA ALA A 408 13.16 -14.00 16.93
C ALA A 408 12.33 -15.28 16.80
N TRP A 409 12.65 -16.13 15.82
CA TRP A 409 11.95 -17.38 15.56
C TRP A 409 12.03 -18.38 16.72
N GLN A 410 13.19 -18.52 17.34
CA GLN A 410 13.38 -19.37 18.53
C GLN A 410 12.47 -18.95 19.70
N LYS A 411 12.12 -17.65 19.79
CA LYS A 411 11.29 -17.12 20.87
C LYS A 411 9.80 -17.12 20.53
N ASP A 412 9.46 -16.95 19.24
CA ASP A 412 8.07 -16.87 18.80
C ASP A 412 7.90 -17.46 17.39
N HIS A 413 7.30 -18.64 17.32
CA HIS A 413 7.00 -19.35 16.08
C HIS A 413 5.70 -18.86 15.41
N PHE A 414 5.04 -17.82 15.93
CA PHE A 414 3.76 -17.32 15.43
C PHE A 414 3.87 -15.95 14.75
N ASN A 415 5.07 -15.37 14.68
CA ASN A 415 5.32 -14.15 13.98
C ASN A 415 5.35 -14.43 12.46
N VAL A 416 4.30 -13.98 11.74
CA VAL A 416 4.10 -14.24 10.30
C VAL A 416 5.24 -13.64 9.47
N ARG A 417 5.69 -12.42 9.79
CA ARG A 417 6.79 -11.79 9.07
C ARG A 417 8.10 -12.57 9.19
N VAL A 418 8.40 -13.05 10.41
CA VAL A 418 9.61 -13.85 10.63
C VAL A 418 9.52 -15.17 9.89
N TYR A 419 8.38 -15.85 9.94
CA TYR A 419 8.17 -17.10 9.21
C TYR A 419 8.40 -16.92 7.71
N ASN A 420 7.72 -15.95 7.12
CA ASN A 420 7.83 -15.70 5.68
C ASN A 420 9.26 -15.33 5.29
N THR A 421 9.90 -14.43 6.03
CA THR A 421 11.23 -13.93 5.68
C THR A 421 12.31 -14.98 5.96
N LEU A 422 12.32 -15.60 7.13
CA LEU A 422 13.36 -16.55 7.50
C LEU A 422 13.15 -17.91 6.83
N GLU A 423 11.96 -18.54 7.07
CA GLU A 423 11.72 -19.92 6.68
C GLU A 423 11.48 -20.06 5.18
N LEU A 424 10.69 -19.12 4.58
CA LEU A 424 10.38 -19.20 3.16
C LEU A 424 11.46 -18.51 2.32
N LEU A 425 11.72 -17.20 2.57
CA LEU A 425 12.60 -16.44 1.69
C LEU A 425 14.06 -16.89 1.83
N TYR A 426 14.68 -16.76 3.03
CA TYR A 426 16.12 -16.98 3.20
C TYR A 426 16.52 -18.46 3.25
N ARG A 427 15.71 -19.34 3.83
CA ARG A 427 16.04 -20.78 3.94
C ARG A 427 15.63 -21.60 2.73
N GLN A 428 14.58 -21.18 1.99
CA GLN A 428 14.07 -21.96 0.87
C GLN A 428 14.24 -21.24 -0.48
N TRP A 429 13.59 -20.10 -0.68
CA TRP A 429 13.48 -19.53 -2.03
C TRP A 429 14.81 -18.98 -2.55
N ILE A 430 15.53 -18.20 -1.75
CA ILE A 430 16.82 -17.63 -2.22
C ILE A 430 17.80 -18.72 -2.58
N PRO A 431 18.12 -19.73 -1.73
CA PRO A 431 19.10 -20.76 -2.08
C PRO A 431 18.70 -21.62 -3.29
N GLN A 432 17.39 -21.85 -3.47
CA GLN A 432 16.90 -22.73 -4.55
C GLN A 432 16.80 -21.99 -5.89
N GLN A 433 16.34 -20.73 -5.89
CA GLN A 433 15.88 -20.06 -7.12
C GLN A 433 16.71 -18.87 -7.53
N TYR A 434 17.60 -18.38 -6.66
CA TYR A 434 18.39 -17.17 -6.95
C TYR A 434 19.88 -17.42 -6.81
N GLU A 435 20.67 -16.61 -7.51
CA GLU A 435 22.11 -16.57 -7.37
C GLU A 435 22.63 -15.14 -7.56
N SER A 436 23.72 -14.80 -6.88
CA SER A 436 24.31 -13.46 -6.92
C SER A 436 25.60 -13.44 -7.71
N ALA A 437 25.87 -12.34 -8.38
CA ALA A 437 27.13 -12.08 -9.08
C ALA A 437 27.54 -10.63 -8.83
N ARG A 438 28.85 -10.41 -8.73
CA ARG A 438 29.41 -9.07 -8.63
C ARG A 438 29.81 -8.55 -9.99
N ASP A 439 29.40 -7.31 -10.29
CA ASP A 439 29.82 -6.58 -11.47
C ASP A 439 30.13 -5.11 -11.09
N GLY A 440 31.39 -4.74 -11.19
CA GLY A 440 31.87 -3.40 -10.82
C GLY A 440 31.49 -3.02 -9.37
N VAL A 441 30.65 -1.98 -9.26
CA VAL A 441 30.16 -1.44 -7.97
C VAL A 441 28.86 -2.09 -7.52
N PHE A 442 28.36 -3.11 -8.23
CA PHE A 442 27.10 -3.76 -7.96
C PHE A 442 27.26 -5.19 -7.49
N ASP A 443 26.48 -5.59 -6.49
CA ASP A 443 26.19 -7.00 -6.17
C ASP A 443 24.77 -7.29 -6.63
N ILE A 444 24.62 -8.14 -7.66
CA ILE A 444 23.32 -8.35 -8.31
C ILE A 444 22.84 -9.77 -8.06
N ARG A 445 21.64 -9.90 -7.50
CA ARG A 445 20.91 -11.16 -7.34
C ARG A 445 19.95 -11.36 -8.51
N TYR A 446 20.09 -12.49 -9.18
CA TYR A 446 19.29 -12.87 -10.33
C TYR A 446 18.43 -14.11 -10.02
N PRO A 447 17.25 -14.23 -10.61
CA PRO A 447 16.59 -15.53 -10.73
C PRO A 447 17.45 -16.45 -11.58
N LYS A 448 17.71 -17.67 -11.11
CA LYS A 448 18.59 -18.64 -11.82
C LYS A 448 18.15 -18.90 -13.27
N GLY A 449 16.82 -18.98 -13.48
CA GLY A 449 16.27 -19.22 -14.82
C GLY A 449 16.40 -18.03 -15.78
N GLU A 450 16.68 -16.84 -15.28
CA GLU A 450 16.78 -15.61 -16.09
C GLU A 450 18.20 -15.07 -16.19
N LYS A 451 19.10 -15.51 -15.32
CA LYS A 451 20.43 -14.94 -15.16
C LYS A 451 21.20 -14.88 -16.47
N ALA A 452 21.21 -15.97 -17.23
CA ALA A 452 21.99 -16.06 -18.48
C ALA A 452 21.65 -14.93 -19.48
N VAL A 453 20.41 -14.46 -19.48
CA VAL A 453 19.96 -13.31 -20.28
C VAL A 453 20.25 -12.00 -19.54
N LEU A 454 19.82 -11.89 -18.28
CA LEU A 454 19.85 -10.62 -17.55
C LEU A 454 21.28 -10.11 -17.28
N GLU A 455 22.25 -11.00 -17.05
CA GLU A 455 23.64 -10.61 -16.84
C GLU A 455 24.31 -9.96 -18.07
N ARG A 456 23.69 -10.09 -19.25
CA ARG A 456 24.14 -9.43 -20.47
C ARG A 456 23.68 -7.97 -20.58
N TYR A 457 22.61 -7.57 -19.89
CA TYR A 457 21.99 -6.24 -20.03
C TYR A 457 21.93 -5.44 -18.72
N VAL A 458 21.59 -6.06 -17.60
CA VAL A 458 21.37 -5.36 -16.33
C VAL A 458 22.62 -4.64 -15.83
N PRO A 459 23.81 -5.27 -15.76
CA PRO A 459 25.03 -4.58 -15.30
C PRO A 459 25.38 -3.36 -16.16
N ARG A 460 25.22 -3.50 -17.48
CA ARG A 460 25.51 -2.43 -18.43
C ARG A 460 24.59 -1.23 -18.24
N MET A 461 23.27 -1.47 -18.05
CA MET A 461 22.29 -0.42 -17.80
C MET A 461 22.55 0.25 -16.45
N LEU A 462 22.82 -0.52 -15.40
CA LEU A 462 23.14 0.01 -14.08
C LEU A 462 24.42 0.86 -14.09
N ALA A 463 25.44 0.44 -14.82
CA ALA A 463 26.68 1.21 -14.98
C ALA A 463 26.41 2.54 -15.73
N GLU A 464 25.56 2.54 -16.76
CA GLU A 464 25.13 3.76 -17.46
C GLU A 464 24.42 4.70 -16.51
N ALA A 465 23.44 4.19 -15.75
CA ALA A 465 22.65 4.98 -14.79
C ALA A 465 23.56 5.55 -13.69
N TRP A 466 24.42 4.73 -13.10
CA TRP A 466 25.39 5.15 -12.10
C TRP A 466 26.30 6.26 -12.58
N ALA A 467 26.84 6.13 -13.81
CA ALA A 467 27.71 7.15 -14.41
C ALA A 467 26.98 8.47 -14.65
N ALA A 468 25.74 8.42 -15.13
CA ALA A 468 24.93 9.60 -15.35
C ALA A 468 24.60 10.31 -14.02
N MET A 469 24.13 9.57 -13.01
CA MET A 469 23.77 10.11 -11.72
C MET A 469 24.96 10.66 -10.92
N LYS A 470 26.13 10.04 -11.03
CA LYS A 470 27.36 10.64 -10.46
C LYS A 470 27.62 12.06 -10.94
N ILE A 471 27.31 12.35 -12.20
CA ILE A 471 27.49 13.67 -12.78
C ILE A 471 26.37 14.61 -12.27
N HIS A 472 25.13 14.16 -12.28
CA HIS A 472 23.97 14.96 -11.85
C HIS A 472 24.06 15.35 -10.37
N TYR A 473 24.32 14.36 -9.51
CA TYR A 473 24.37 14.59 -8.05
C TYR A 473 25.73 15.08 -7.55
N MET A 474 26.77 15.08 -8.39
CA MET A 474 28.15 15.36 -7.96
C MET A 474 28.57 14.56 -6.73
N PHE A 475 28.07 13.34 -6.63
CA PHE A 475 28.16 12.47 -5.46
C PHE A 475 28.43 11.02 -5.88
N VAL A 476 29.09 10.26 -5.01
CA VAL A 476 29.33 8.82 -5.21
C VAL A 476 28.77 8.07 -4.00
N PRO A 477 27.71 7.29 -4.17
CA PRO A 477 27.19 6.46 -3.10
C PRO A 477 28.18 5.39 -2.63
N ARG A 478 27.95 4.86 -1.43
CA ARG A 478 28.72 3.73 -0.89
C ARG A 478 28.54 2.51 -1.79
N ALA A 479 29.64 1.82 -2.05
CA ALA A 479 29.67 0.57 -2.81
C ALA A 479 29.92 -0.63 -1.86
N PRO A 480 29.40 -1.83 -2.20
CA PRO A 480 28.56 -2.09 -3.35
C PRO A 480 27.13 -1.57 -3.16
N ALA A 481 26.49 -1.15 -4.27
CA ALA A 481 25.03 -1.08 -4.33
C ALA A 481 24.50 -2.51 -4.59
N ILE A 482 23.55 -2.94 -3.80
CA ILE A 482 22.99 -4.28 -3.91
C ILE A 482 21.70 -4.17 -4.73
N VAL A 483 21.58 -4.99 -5.79
CA VAL A 483 20.40 -5.03 -6.65
C VAL A 483 19.83 -6.45 -6.65
N GLU A 484 18.61 -6.61 -6.20
CA GLU A 484 17.94 -7.90 -6.07
C GLU A 484 16.75 -7.97 -7.02
N MET A 485 16.75 -8.92 -7.94
CA MET A 485 15.68 -9.13 -8.90
C MET A 485 14.90 -10.41 -8.55
N TYR A 486 13.58 -10.30 -8.43
CA TYR A 486 12.71 -11.38 -8.00
C TYR A 486 11.74 -11.82 -9.11
N ALA A 487 11.75 -13.11 -9.45
CA ALA A 487 10.87 -13.68 -10.47
C ALA A 487 9.41 -13.76 -10.01
N GLU A 488 9.20 -13.92 -8.70
CA GLU A 488 7.87 -14.13 -8.13
C GLU A 488 7.47 -12.92 -7.28
N ARG A 489 6.24 -12.40 -7.50
CA ARG A 489 5.70 -11.28 -6.72
C ARG A 489 5.69 -11.56 -5.22
N GLN A 490 5.38 -12.81 -4.83
CA GLN A 490 5.39 -13.20 -3.42
C GLN A 490 6.79 -13.08 -2.81
N HIS A 491 7.85 -13.51 -3.52
CA HIS A 491 9.23 -13.41 -3.04
C HIS A 491 9.65 -11.96 -2.84
N PHE A 492 9.35 -11.12 -3.83
CA PHE A 492 9.57 -9.67 -3.75
C PHE A 492 8.82 -9.03 -2.59
N SER A 493 7.53 -9.36 -2.43
CA SER A 493 6.68 -8.82 -1.36
C SER A 493 7.21 -9.21 0.02
N VAL A 494 7.56 -10.47 0.21
CA VAL A 494 8.14 -10.97 1.48
C VAL A 494 9.51 -10.31 1.74
N ARG A 495 10.35 -10.15 0.71
CA ARG A 495 11.62 -9.43 0.86
C ARG A 495 11.42 -7.98 1.31
N THR A 496 10.38 -7.34 0.80
CA THR A 496 10.09 -5.93 1.05
C THR A 496 9.46 -5.70 2.43
N SER A 497 8.44 -6.46 2.80
CA SER A 497 7.63 -6.22 4.01
C SER A 497 7.55 -7.38 4.98
N GLY A 498 8.00 -8.57 4.59
CA GLY A 498 7.74 -9.81 5.30
C GLY A 498 6.33 -10.36 5.09
N LEU A 499 5.49 -9.69 4.28
CA LEU A 499 4.12 -10.09 3.98
C LEU A 499 3.93 -10.26 2.47
N PRO A 500 3.01 -11.13 2.00
CA PRO A 500 2.70 -11.28 0.58
C PRO A 500 1.87 -10.10 0.04
N ASN A 501 1.83 -9.97 -1.30
CA ASN A 501 0.88 -9.12 -2.04
C ASN A 501 1.10 -7.59 -1.95
N ILE A 502 2.35 -7.13 -2.04
CA ILE A 502 2.63 -5.70 -2.25
C ILE A 502 2.47 -5.36 -3.74
N GLY A 503 1.78 -4.24 -4.01
CA GLY A 503 1.44 -3.79 -5.37
C GLY A 503 2.48 -2.93 -6.07
N ILE A 504 3.76 -2.91 -5.63
CA ILE A 504 4.85 -2.13 -6.23
C ILE A 504 5.77 -3.02 -7.07
N GLN A 505 6.62 -2.42 -7.90
CA GLN A 505 7.55 -3.14 -8.81
C GLN A 505 9.00 -3.02 -8.38
N GLY A 506 9.34 -2.04 -7.57
CA GLY A 506 10.66 -1.81 -7.02
C GLY A 506 10.58 -1.15 -5.65
N VAL A 507 11.68 -1.18 -4.91
CA VAL A 507 11.88 -0.46 -3.65
C VAL A 507 13.37 -0.28 -3.37
N CYS A 508 13.73 0.87 -2.84
CA CYS A 508 15.11 1.16 -2.42
C CYS A 508 15.17 1.34 -0.89
N PHE A 509 16.12 0.65 -0.27
CA PHE A 509 16.45 0.78 1.16
C PHE A 509 17.75 1.58 1.39
N GLY A 510 18.05 2.53 0.50
CA GLY A 510 19.24 3.39 0.58
C GLY A 510 20.53 2.78 0.02
N GLN A 511 20.81 1.51 0.25
CA GLN A 511 21.94 0.78 -0.35
C GLN A 511 21.48 -0.46 -1.12
N VAL A 512 20.32 -1.02 -0.75
CA VAL A 512 19.73 -2.19 -1.37
C VAL A 512 18.53 -1.77 -2.20
N VAL A 513 18.52 -2.18 -3.45
CA VAL A 513 17.40 -2.08 -4.38
C VAL A 513 16.83 -3.48 -4.55
N ALA A 514 15.54 -3.66 -4.30
CA ALA A 514 14.83 -4.88 -4.66
C ALA A 514 13.79 -4.55 -5.73
N ALA A 515 13.70 -5.38 -6.78
CA ALA A 515 12.79 -5.16 -7.90
C ALA A 515 12.23 -6.48 -8.44
N MET A 516 11.11 -6.37 -9.14
CA MET A 516 10.60 -7.49 -9.93
C MET A 516 11.52 -7.76 -11.13
N SER A 517 11.65 -9.02 -11.53
CA SER A 517 12.39 -9.35 -12.75
C SER A 517 11.52 -9.16 -14.00
N PRO A 518 12.15 -8.99 -15.19
CA PRO A 518 11.41 -8.76 -16.44
C PRO A 518 10.44 -9.85 -16.86
N ASN A 519 10.63 -11.08 -16.37
CA ASN A 519 9.78 -12.21 -16.72
C ASN A 519 8.55 -12.36 -15.79
N SER A 520 8.56 -11.67 -14.66
CA SER A 520 7.48 -11.76 -13.68
C SER A 520 6.16 -11.17 -14.20
N GLU A 521 6.24 -10.05 -14.90
CA GLU A 521 5.11 -9.33 -15.50
C GLU A 521 5.57 -8.40 -16.63
N SER A 522 4.61 -7.82 -17.37
CA SER A 522 4.94 -6.88 -18.44
C SER A 522 5.11 -5.47 -17.90
N PHE A 523 6.34 -4.99 -17.84
CA PHE A 523 6.69 -3.63 -17.43
C PHE A 523 8.06 -3.23 -18.00
N ASN A 524 8.41 -1.95 -17.89
CA ASN A 524 9.72 -1.45 -18.28
C ASN A 524 10.70 -1.64 -17.11
N TRP A 525 11.44 -2.74 -17.11
CA TRP A 525 12.40 -3.07 -16.05
C TRP A 525 13.56 -2.07 -15.97
N GLY A 526 13.96 -1.50 -17.09
CA GLY A 526 15.01 -0.47 -17.11
C GLY A 526 14.58 0.81 -16.42
N ASN A 527 13.33 1.25 -16.64
CA ASN A 527 12.73 2.39 -15.95
C ASN A 527 12.70 2.16 -14.43
N VAL A 528 12.23 0.99 -13.99
CA VAL A 528 12.15 0.66 -12.56
C VAL A 528 13.53 0.66 -11.92
N LEU A 529 14.52 -0.06 -12.48
CA LEU A 529 15.86 -0.10 -11.90
C LEU A 529 16.58 1.27 -11.93
N TRP A 530 16.32 2.09 -12.95
CA TRP A 530 16.84 3.46 -13.00
C TRP A 530 16.24 4.33 -11.90
N HIS A 531 14.92 4.25 -11.71
CA HIS A 531 14.18 4.92 -10.65
C HIS A 531 14.72 4.53 -9.27
N GLU A 532 14.83 3.24 -9.00
CA GLU A 532 15.32 2.75 -7.71
C GLU A 532 16.78 3.13 -7.44
N LEU A 533 17.59 3.17 -8.50
CA LEU A 533 18.98 3.61 -8.36
C LEU A 533 19.08 5.11 -8.03
N ALA A 534 18.19 5.93 -8.54
CA ALA A 534 18.13 7.35 -8.19
C ALA A 534 17.84 7.56 -6.69
N HIS A 535 17.00 6.72 -6.08
CA HIS A 535 16.80 6.72 -4.64
C HIS A 535 18.10 6.44 -3.87
N VAL A 536 18.97 5.54 -4.36
CA VAL A 536 20.28 5.27 -3.72
C VAL A 536 21.10 6.55 -3.59
N PHE A 537 21.14 7.36 -4.66
CA PHE A 537 21.84 8.65 -4.66
C PHE A 537 21.18 9.66 -3.74
N ALA A 538 19.87 9.86 -3.88
CA ALA A 538 19.12 10.87 -3.11
C ALA A 538 19.14 10.59 -1.60
N ILE A 539 18.88 9.34 -1.20
CA ILE A 539 18.84 8.92 0.21
C ILE A 539 20.23 9.04 0.84
N GLN A 540 21.29 8.59 0.15
CA GLN A 540 22.63 8.68 0.73
C GLN A 540 23.18 10.11 0.77
N LEU A 541 22.97 10.92 -0.28
CA LEU A 541 23.40 12.31 -0.30
C LEU A 541 22.71 13.15 0.78
N SER A 542 21.43 12.88 1.02
CA SER A 542 20.66 13.57 2.06
C SER A 542 20.79 12.94 3.45
N ASN A 543 21.70 11.98 3.66
CA ASN A 543 21.79 11.23 4.92
C ASN A 543 20.43 10.72 5.40
N SER A 544 19.58 10.26 4.47
CA SER A 544 18.23 9.77 4.74
C SER A 544 17.25 10.83 5.30
N HIS A 545 17.43 12.12 5.00
CA HIS A 545 16.55 13.20 5.43
C HIS A 545 15.69 13.78 4.31
N VAL A 546 15.87 13.32 3.08
CA VAL A 546 15.04 13.75 1.95
C VAL A 546 13.58 13.33 2.19
N PRO A 547 12.60 14.25 2.07
CA PRO A 547 11.20 13.88 2.22
C PRO A 547 10.75 12.94 1.08
N ARG A 548 9.81 12.05 1.38
CA ARG A 548 9.35 11.01 0.45
C ARG A 548 8.93 11.58 -0.89
N TRP A 549 8.07 12.59 -0.91
CA TRP A 549 7.60 13.18 -2.17
C TRP A 549 8.74 13.67 -3.07
N PHE A 550 9.81 14.21 -2.46
CA PHE A 550 10.92 14.75 -3.24
C PHE A 550 11.78 13.63 -3.85
N THR A 551 12.09 12.58 -3.06
CA THR A 551 12.88 11.47 -3.60
C THR A 551 12.10 10.67 -4.64
N GLU A 552 10.78 10.48 -4.47
CA GLU A 552 9.92 9.84 -5.49
C GLU A 552 9.85 10.69 -6.78
N GLY A 553 9.58 11.99 -6.63
CA GLY A 553 9.55 12.92 -7.76
C GLY A 553 10.90 13.02 -8.49
N LEU A 554 12.00 12.98 -7.75
CA LEU A 554 13.34 13.03 -8.32
C LEU A 554 13.69 11.74 -9.07
N SER A 555 13.32 10.58 -8.53
CA SER A 555 13.54 9.29 -9.19
C SER A 555 12.75 9.18 -10.50
N GLU A 556 11.50 9.59 -10.52
CA GLU A 556 10.69 9.72 -11.76
C GLU A 556 11.34 10.73 -12.74
N TYR A 557 11.80 11.87 -12.24
CA TYR A 557 12.42 12.90 -13.08
C TYR A 557 13.75 12.41 -13.70
N GLU A 558 14.58 11.68 -12.97
CA GLU A 558 15.84 11.10 -13.47
C GLU A 558 15.60 10.14 -14.64
N THR A 559 14.55 9.35 -14.61
CA THR A 559 14.21 8.48 -15.75
C THR A 559 13.89 9.31 -16.98
N MET A 560 13.16 10.43 -16.83
CA MET A 560 12.71 11.28 -17.94
C MET A 560 13.82 12.09 -18.59
N ILE A 561 14.79 12.60 -17.83
CA ILE A 561 15.87 13.42 -18.42
C ILE A 561 16.85 12.60 -19.24
N ARG A 562 17.06 11.34 -18.89
CA ARG A 562 17.94 10.43 -19.65
C ARG A 562 17.20 9.75 -20.79
N ARG A 563 15.95 9.36 -20.55
CA ARG A 563 15.07 8.67 -21.46
C ARG A 563 13.71 9.36 -21.54
N PRO A 564 13.59 10.48 -22.28
CA PRO A 564 12.33 11.24 -22.34
C PRO A 564 11.14 10.39 -22.80
N GLU A 565 11.43 9.32 -23.50
CA GLU A 565 10.47 8.32 -23.91
C GLU A 565 9.90 7.47 -22.78
N TRP A 566 10.55 7.38 -21.63
CA TRP A 566 10.02 6.67 -20.45
C TRP A 566 9.04 7.49 -19.61
N ARG A 567 8.76 8.71 -20.05
CA ARG A 567 7.80 9.57 -19.38
C ARG A 567 6.42 8.92 -19.38
N ARG A 568 5.80 8.88 -18.22
CA ARG A 568 4.38 8.55 -18.08
C ARG A 568 3.55 9.80 -18.41
N GLU A 569 2.39 9.63 -19.07
CA GLU A 569 1.52 10.74 -19.39
C GLU A 569 0.26 10.68 -18.54
N LEU A 570 0.11 11.65 -17.63
CA LEU A 570 -1.01 11.80 -16.71
C LEU A 570 -1.46 13.28 -16.63
N ASP A 571 -1.22 14.03 -17.69
CA ASP A 571 -1.58 15.46 -17.75
C ASP A 571 -3.09 15.73 -17.50
N PRO A 572 -4.05 14.92 -18.01
CA PRO A 572 -5.47 15.13 -17.73
C PRO A 572 -5.79 15.03 -16.24
N GLU A 573 -5.33 13.96 -15.57
CA GLU A 573 -5.56 13.70 -14.15
C GLU A 573 -4.85 14.73 -13.28
N PHE A 574 -3.64 15.12 -13.67
CA PHE A 574 -2.87 16.16 -12.99
C PHE A 574 -3.53 17.54 -13.13
N TYR A 575 -4.09 17.87 -14.30
CA TYR A 575 -4.87 19.09 -14.49
C TYR A 575 -6.09 19.13 -13.55
N LEU A 576 -6.83 18.02 -13.43
CA LEU A 576 -7.96 17.90 -12.52
C LEU A 576 -7.53 18.03 -11.05
N ALA A 577 -6.40 17.43 -10.67
CA ALA A 577 -5.84 17.56 -9.33
C ALA A 577 -5.49 19.04 -9.03
N LEU A 578 -4.87 19.74 -9.96
CA LEU A 578 -4.55 21.17 -9.80
C LEU A 578 -5.79 22.07 -9.75
N LYS A 579 -6.79 21.82 -10.58
CA LYS A 579 -7.94 22.74 -10.74
C LYS A 579 -9.07 22.48 -9.75
N ARG A 580 -9.35 21.23 -9.41
CA ARG A 580 -10.58 20.82 -8.70
C ARG A 580 -10.36 20.15 -7.37
N ARG A 581 -9.33 19.29 -7.24
CA ARG A 581 -9.14 18.47 -6.03
C ARG A 581 -8.25 19.13 -4.99
N GLY A 582 -7.36 20.03 -5.41
CA GLY A 582 -6.40 20.68 -4.54
C GLY A 582 -5.17 19.80 -4.29
N LEU A 583 -4.13 19.98 -5.09
CA LEU A 583 -2.83 19.35 -4.83
C LEU A 583 -2.17 20.03 -3.62
N PRO A 584 -1.65 19.26 -2.62
CA PRO A 584 -0.90 19.84 -1.52
C PRO A 584 0.34 20.60 -1.98
N GLY A 585 0.75 21.61 -1.22
CA GLY A 585 2.02 22.32 -1.42
C GLY A 585 3.23 21.49 -0.98
N ALA A 586 4.43 21.99 -1.26
CA ALA A 586 5.68 21.27 -1.01
C ALA A 586 5.88 20.84 0.46
N LEU A 587 5.36 21.61 1.43
CA LEU A 587 5.45 21.26 2.85
C LEU A 587 4.51 20.10 3.24
N GLU A 588 3.44 19.88 2.51
CA GLU A 588 2.40 18.90 2.80
C GLU A 588 2.31 17.80 1.74
N MET A 589 3.22 17.79 0.75
CA MET A 589 3.12 16.91 -0.41
C MET A 589 3.22 15.41 -0.06
N ASN A 590 3.81 15.05 1.09
CA ASN A 590 3.78 13.66 1.58
C ASN A 590 2.35 13.16 1.79
N ALA A 591 1.41 14.04 2.18
CA ALA A 591 0.00 13.68 2.37
C ALA A 591 -0.68 13.21 1.06
N ALA A 592 -0.20 13.63 -0.11
CA ALA A 592 -0.72 13.13 -1.39
C ALA A 592 -0.47 11.61 -1.59
N PHE A 593 0.52 11.04 -0.91
CA PHE A 593 0.84 9.60 -0.96
C PHE A 593 0.12 8.80 0.13
N THR A 594 -0.19 9.43 1.26
CA THR A 594 -0.86 8.78 2.39
C THR A 594 -2.39 8.88 2.30
N HIS A 595 -2.92 9.98 1.81
CA HIS A 595 -4.36 10.25 1.69
C HIS A 595 -4.89 10.11 0.25
N ALA A 596 -4.39 9.08 -0.45
CA ALA A 596 -4.85 8.77 -1.80
C ALA A 596 -6.09 7.88 -1.77
N ASP A 597 -7.16 8.28 -2.45
CA ASP A 597 -8.41 7.50 -2.54
C ASP A 597 -8.29 6.20 -3.38
N GLY A 598 -7.07 5.86 -3.80
CA GLY A 598 -6.78 4.65 -4.56
C GLY A 598 -5.52 4.74 -5.41
N ALA A 599 -5.22 3.66 -6.14
CA ALA A 599 -3.98 3.53 -6.92
C ALA A 599 -3.76 4.66 -7.94
N LEU A 600 -4.84 5.19 -8.55
CA LEU A 600 -4.71 6.30 -9.49
C LEU A 600 -4.23 7.57 -8.80
N ASP A 601 -4.73 7.88 -7.61
CA ASP A 601 -4.34 9.11 -6.90
C ASP A 601 -2.89 9.02 -6.40
N VAL A 602 -2.45 7.82 -5.98
CA VAL A 602 -1.02 7.55 -5.71
C VAL A 602 -0.19 7.82 -6.96
N THR A 603 -0.62 7.33 -8.13
CA THR A 603 0.10 7.55 -9.39
C THR A 603 0.13 9.05 -9.77
N ILE A 604 -0.96 9.77 -9.51
CA ILE A 604 -1.02 11.23 -9.68
C ILE A 604 -0.04 11.94 -8.73
N ALA A 605 0.10 11.48 -7.49
CA ALA A 605 1.07 12.03 -6.54
C ALA A 605 2.52 11.86 -7.03
N TYR A 606 2.89 10.67 -7.54
CA TYR A 606 4.18 10.43 -8.19
C TYR A 606 4.40 11.37 -9.37
N TYR A 607 3.40 11.48 -10.25
CA TYR A 607 3.48 12.36 -11.41
C TYR A 607 3.59 13.82 -11.01
N ALA A 608 2.77 14.31 -10.08
CA ALA A 608 2.82 15.68 -9.58
C ALA A 608 4.19 16.00 -8.95
N ALA A 609 4.73 15.10 -8.14
CA ALA A 609 6.06 15.24 -7.57
C ALA A 609 7.14 15.34 -8.67
N SER A 610 7.08 14.49 -9.70
CA SER A 610 8.01 14.58 -10.84
C SER A 610 7.90 15.91 -11.60
N GLN A 611 6.69 16.45 -11.74
CA GLN A 611 6.48 17.77 -12.36
C GLN A 611 7.01 18.92 -11.47
N MET A 612 6.93 18.80 -10.14
CA MET A 612 7.59 19.74 -9.23
C MET A 612 9.11 19.73 -9.41
N LEU A 613 9.73 18.56 -9.59
CA LEU A 613 11.16 18.44 -9.87
C LEU A 613 11.52 18.95 -11.28
N ALA A 614 10.68 18.70 -12.28
CA ALA A 614 10.85 19.26 -13.62
C ALA A 614 10.82 20.81 -13.60
N PHE A 615 9.85 21.41 -12.90
CA PHE A 615 9.76 22.84 -12.66
C PHE A 615 11.01 23.37 -11.96
N THR A 616 11.46 22.69 -10.91
CA THR A 616 12.62 23.08 -10.11
C THR A 616 13.89 23.06 -10.96
N ALA A 617 14.09 22.01 -11.74
CA ALA A 617 15.23 21.88 -12.64
C ALA A 617 15.21 22.92 -13.77
N GLU A 618 14.05 23.18 -14.36
CA GLU A 618 13.91 24.17 -15.42
C GLU A 618 14.17 25.59 -14.92
N ARG A 619 13.67 25.93 -13.74
CA ARG A 619 13.75 27.30 -13.20
C ARG A 619 15.06 27.61 -12.49
N PHE A 620 15.62 26.64 -11.75
CA PHE A 620 16.76 26.84 -10.86
C PHE A 620 18.00 26.04 -11.25
N GLY A 621 17.85 25.05 -12.13
CA GLY A 621 18.90 24.11 -12.55
C GLY A 621 19.06 22.92 -11.60
N PHE A 622 19.54 21.80 -12.13
CA PHE A 622 19.75 20.55 -11.36
C PHE A 622 20.72 20.74 -10.16
N PRO A 623 21.79 21.57 -10.20
CA PRO A 623 22.65 21.78 -9.05
C PRO A 623 21.94 22.32 -7.81
N ARG A 624 20.78 22.99 -7.97
CA ARG A 624 19.96 23.42 -6.84
C ARG A 624 19.16 22.27 -6.22
N ILE A 625 18.80 21.25 -7.00
CA ILE A 625 18.24 20.01 -6.49
C ILE A 625 19.28 19.27 -5.64
N THR A 626 20.53 19.17 -6.12
CA THR A 626 21.64 18.59 -5.36
C THR A 626 21.88 19.34 -4.05
N GLN A 627 21.90 20.69 -4.11
CA GLN A 627 22.01 21.52 -2.90
C GLN A 627 20.86 21.29 -1.92
N ALA A 628 19.63 21.07 -2.39
CA ALA A 628 18.49 20.75 -1.53
C ALA A 628 18.72 19.43 -0.77
N LEU A 629 19.20 18.39 -1.46
CA LEU A 629 19.56 17.11 -0.82
C LEU A 629 20.65 17.27 0.25
N GLU A 630 21.69 18.06 -0.03
CA GLU A 630 22.76 18.35 0.93
C GLU A 630 22.23 19.11 2.17
N LEU A 631 21.31 20.06 1.97
CA LEU A 631 20.70 20.81 3.07
C LEU A 631 19.82 19.90 3.95
N TRP A 632 19.03 19.02 3.37
CA TRP A 632 18.34 17.99 4.15
C TRP A 632 19.33 17.09 4.90
N GLY A 633 20.43 16.68 4.25
CA GLY A 633 21.51 15.92 4.89
C GLY A 633 22.19 16.62 6.07
N GLN A 634 22.04 17.93 6.18
CA GLN A 634 22.47 18.76 7.30
C GLN A 634 21.37 18.95 8.36
N GLY A 635 20.23 18.29 8.24
CA GLY A 635 19.09 18.37 9.16
C GLY A 635 18.25 19.66 8.99
N LYS A 636 18.29 20.30 7.80
CA LYS A 636 17.43 21.46 7.52
C LYS A 636 16.00 21.00 7.24
N THR A 637 15.03 21.79 7.73
CA THR A 637 13.61 21.56 7.44
C THR A 637 13.29 21.80 5.96
N THR A 638 12.20 21.26 5.46
CA THR A 638 11.77 21.51 4.06
C THR A 638 11.53 23.00 3.79
N ASP A 639 11.02 23.76 4.76
CA ASP A 639 10.90 25.24 4.65
C ASP A 639 12.27 25.88 4.47
N ASP A 640 13.24 25.53 5.32
CA ASP A 640 14.62 26.06 5.21
C ASP A 640 15.26 25.68 3.87
N VAL A 641 15.04 24.46 3.40
CA VAL A 641 15.60 23.97 2.13
C VAL A 641 15.04 24.76 0.94
N ILE A 642 13.73 24.96 0.89
CA ILE A 642 13.10 25.76 -0.18
C ILE A 642 13.63 27.19 -0.18
N ARG A 643 13.77 27.81 0.98
CA ARG A 643 14.33 29.18 1.09
C ARG A 643 15.79 29.25 0.68
N ASN A 644 16.61 28.31 1.12
CA ASN A 644 18.04 28.37 0.90
C ASN A 644 18.49 27.85 -0.46
N ALA A 645 17.87 26.78 -0.96
CA ALA A 645 18.20 26.21 -2.27
C ALA A 645 17.54 26.97 -3.42
N PHE A 646 16.27 27.36 -3.29
CA PHE A 646 15.49 27.95 -4.38
C PHE A 646 15.24 29.45 -4.21
N GLY A 647 15.55 30.04 -3.05
CA GLY A 647 15.42 31.47 -2.81
C GLY A 647 13.97 31.97 -2.73
N LEU A 648 13.01 31.09 -2.45
CA LEU A 648 11.57 31.41 -2.36
C LEU A 648 11.02 31.02 -0.99
N ALA A 649 9.97 31.71 -0.54
CA ALA A 649 9.13 31.15 0.52
C ALA A 649 8.36 29.92 -0.04
N PRO A 650 8.00 28.91 0.78
CA PRO A 650 7.26 27.74 0.30
C PRO A 650 5.97 28.10 -0.45
N SER A 651 5.18 29.06 0.05
CA SER A 651 3.97 29.54 -0.64
C SER A 651 4.24 30.15 -2.02
N ASP A 652 5.39 30.86 -2.16
CA ASP A 652 5.78 31.46 -3.43
C ASP A 652 6.29 30.38 -4.41
N TYR A 653 6.98 29.37 -3.89
CA TYR A 653 7.38 28.20 -4.67
C TYR A 653 6.14 27.45 -5.21
N ASP A 654 5.16 27.16 -4.35
CA ASP A 654 3.92 26.49 -4.71
C ASP A 654 3.10 27.29 -5.74
N ALA A 655 2.99 28.60 -5.55
CA ALA A 655 2.31 29.49 -6.49
C ALA A 655 3.00 29.52 -7.86
N ALA A 656 4.35 29.59 -7.87
CA ALA A 656 5.14 29.58 -9.08
C ALA A 656 5.05 28.23 -9.82
N PHE A 657 5.13 27.12 -9.10
CA PHE A 657 4.92 25.79 -9.64
C PHE A 657 3.53 25.64 -10.25
N ARG A 658 2.47 26.03 -9.52
CA ARG A 658 1.10 25.96 -9.99
C ARG A 658 0.89 26.77 -11.28
N ALA A 659 1.44 28.00 -11.35
CA ALA A 659 1.37 28.84 -12.54
C ALA A 659 2.10 28.18 -13.72
N TRP A 660 3.28 27.62 -13.54
CA TRP A 660 4.05 26.92 -14.54
C TRP A 660 3.31 25.68 -15.05
N ALA A 661 2.76 24.87 -14.15
CA ALA A 661 2.03 23.66 -14.48
C ALA A 661 0.76 23.96 -15.29
N LEU A 662 -0.05 24.93 -14.85
CA LEU A 662 -1.27 25.32 -15.54
C LEU A 662 -1.00 25.93 -16.94
N ALA A 663 0.09 26.67 -17.11
CA ALA A 663 0.48 27.18 -18.43
C ALA A 663 0.80 26.05 -19.42
N ARG A 664 1.40 24.94 -18.95
CA ARG A 664 1.66 23.74 -19.77
C ARG A 664 0.40 22.94 -20.08
N LEU A 665 -0.59 23.02 -19.22
CA LEU A 665 -1.85 22.27 -19.29
C LEU A 665 -3.01 23.08 -19.89
N VAL A 666 -2.73 24.26 -20.45
CA VAL A 666 -3.73 25.18 -21.01
C VAL A 666 -4.64 24.53 -22.06
N ARG A 667 -4.15 23.46 -22.72
CA ARG A 667 -4.92 22.70 -23.70
C ARG A 667 -6.20 22.06 -23.15
N TYR A 668 -6.26 21.86 -21.83
CA TYR A 668 -7.44 21.31 -21.16
C TYR A 668 -8.44 22.39 -20.72
N ASP A 669 -8.06 23.68 -20.79
CA ASP A 669 -9.00 24.76 -20.46
C ASP A 669 -10.17 24.75 -21.45
N GLY A 670 -11.40 24.68 -20.91
CA GLY A 670 -12.62 24.62 -21.71
C GLY A 670 -13.01 23.24 -22.25
N GLN A 671 -12.15 22.21 -22.13
CA GLN A 671 -12.55 20.84 -22.42
C GLN A 671 -13.48 20.28 -21.35
N TYR A 672 -14.45 19.49 -21.76
CA TYR A 672 -15.24 18.69 -20.84
C TYR A 672 -14.39 17.55 -20.30
N MET A 673 -14.29 17.49 -18.98
CA MET A 673 -13.58 16.43 -18.25
C MET A 673 -14.47 15.94 -17.13
N PHE A 674 -14.77 14.65 -17.15
CA PHE A 674 -15.57 14.03 -16.09
C PHE A 674 -14.71 13.76 -14.86
N ASP A 675 -15.06 14.42 -13.76
CA ASP A 675 -14.36 14.30 -12.48
C ASP A 675 -15.36 14.20 -11.33
N PRO A 676 -16.01 13.05 -11.17
CA PRO A 676 -17.02 12.87 -10.13
C PRO A 676 -16.35 12.78 -8.74
N ARG A 677 -17.05 13.31 -7.74
CA ARG A 677 -16.67 13.12 -6.35
C ARG A 677 -16.76 11.63 -6.00
N ARG A 678 -15.66 11.04 -5.54
CA ARG A 678 -15.64 9.67 -5.06
C ARG A 678 -16.25 9.59 -3.67
N MET A 679 -17.10 8.60 -3.44
CA MET A 679 -17.76 8.37 -2.16
C MET A 679 -18.29 6.94 -2.07
N THR A 680 -18.60 6.51 -0.85
CA THR A 680 -19.29 5.24 -0.61
C THR A 680 -20.78 5.37 -0.96
N VAL A 681 -21.45 4.22 -1.14
CA VAL A 681 -22.91 4.17 -1.39
C VAL A 681 -23.71 4.82 -0.26
N ASP A 682 -23.26 4.68 1.00
CA ASP A 682 -23.96 5.27 2.14
C ASP A 682 -23.77 6.78 2.22
N GLU A 683 -22.58 7.28 1.91
CA GLU A 683 -22.32 8.72 1.79
C GLU A 683 -23.10 9.34 0.65
N GLY A 684 -23.19 8.67 -0.51
CA GLY A 684 -24.00 9.10 -1.63
C GLY A 684 -25.48 9.18 -1.28
N ARG A 685 -26.00 8.17 -0.59
CA ARG A 685 -27.39 8.16 -0.10
C ARG A 685 -27.65 9.33 0.85
N ALA A 686 -26.73 9.56 1.80
CA ALA A 686 -26.85 10.67 2.74
C ALA A 686 -26.76 12.04 2.02
N LEU A 687 -25.91 12.16 1.01
CA LEU A 687 -25.76 13.38 0.20
C LEU A 687 -27.06 13.71 -0.53
N VAL A 688 -27.69 12.74 -1.20
CA VAL A 688 -28.97 12.91 -1.89
C VAL A 688 -30.09 13.24 -0.88
N ALA A 689 -30.13 12.54 0.26
CA ALA A 689 -31.13 12.85 1.30
C ALA A 689 -31.01 14.28 1.82
N ALA A 690 -29.82 14.83 1.94
CA ALA A 690 -29.56 16.21 2.34
C ALA A 690 -29.82 17.23 1.21
N ASN A 691 -29.68 16.81 -0.05
CA ASN A 691 -29.72 17.69 -1.23
C ASN A 691 -30.56 17.09 -2.37
N PRO A 692 -31.85 16.78 -2.14
CA PRO A 692 -32.68 16.03 -3.10
C PRO A 692 -33.03 16.78 -4.39
N GLN A 693 -32.73 18.07 -4.47
CA GLN A 693 -32.98 18.92 -5.65
C GLN A 693 -31.67 19.40 -6.32
N VAL A 694 -30.56 18.73 -6.05
CA VAL A 694 -29.25 19.04 -6.64
C VAL A 694 -28.84 17.91 -7.57
N ALA A 695 -28.82 18.13 -8.89
CA ALA A 695 -28.48 17.10 -9.87
C ALA A 695 -27.11 16.45 -9.62
N GLN A 696 -26.11 17.24 -9.26
CA GLN A 696 -24.76 16.75 -8.95
C GLN A 696 -24.71 15.80 -7.72
N ALA A 697 -25.63 15.91 -6.76
CA ALA A 697 -25.72 14.96 -5.66
C ALA A 697 -26.18 13.58 -6.15
N HIS A 698 -27.16 13.54 -7.04
CA HIS A 698 -27.63 12.32 -7.69
C HIS A 698 -26.56 11.70 -8.60
N VAL A 699 -25.83 12.51 -9.36
CA VAL A 699 -24.69 12.04 -10.19
C VAL A 699 -23.61 11.40 -9.35
N ALA A 700 -23.21 12.04 -8.26
CA ALA A 700 -22.19 11.51 -7.36
C ALA A 700 -22.62 10.18 -6.71
N TYR A 701 -23.90 10.08 -6.32
CA TYR A 701 -24.46 8.84 -5.79
C TYR A 701 -24.58 7.75 -6.87
N ALA A 702 -24.96 8.10 -8.10
CA ALA A 702 -24.97 7.17 -9.22
C ALA A 702 -23.58 6.59 -9.50
N VAL A 703 -22.52 7.39 -9.42
CA VAL A 703 -21.14 6.93 -9.57
C VAL A 703 -20.74 5.97 -8.45
N ALA A 704 -21.11 6.26 -7.20
CA ALA A 704 -20.88 5.36 -6.06
C ALA A 704 -21.62 4.01 -6.24
N LEU A 705 -22.84 4.05 -6.75
CA LEU A 705 -23.64 2.85 -7.05
C LEU A 705 -23.01 2.02 -8.18
N LEU A 706 -22.51 2.67 -9.24
CA LEU A 706 -21.78 2.00 -10.33
C LEU A 706 -20.51 1.32 -9.83
N SER A 707 -19.74 1.98 -8.98
CA SER A 707 -18.55 1.41 -8.34
C SER A 707 -18.90 0.19 -7.48
N ALA A 708 -20.10 0.14 -6.91
CA ALA A 708 -20.64 -0.98 -6.15
C ALA A 708 -21.39 -2.02 -7.02
N HIS A 709 -21.30 -1.95 -8.35
CA HIS A 709 -22.00 -2.81 -9.32
C HIS A 709 -23.53 -2.81 -9.22
N LYS A 710 -24.13 -1.71 -8.73
CA LYS A 710 -25.59 -1.51 -8.61
C LYS A 710 -26.11 -0.67 -9.78
N THR A 711 -26.04 -1.22 -10.98
CA THR A 711 -26.35 -0.51 -12.23
C THR A 711 -27.77 0.02 -12.33
N ASP A 712 -28.79 -0.76 -11.90
CA ASP A 712 -30.19 -0.34 -11.95
C ASP A 712 -30.49 0.82 -11.01
N ASP A 713 -29.87 0.83 -9.82
CA ASP A 713 -29.98 1.92 -8.87
C ASP A 713 -29.31 3.18 -9.41
N ALA A 714 -28.12 3.03 -10.00
CA ALA A 714 -27.40 4.13 -10.65
C ALA A 714 -28.21 4.76 -11.78
N ALA A 715 -28.88 3.94 -12.60
CA ALA A 715 -29.72 4.43 -13.69
C ALA A 715 -30.90 5.28 -13.17
N ARG A 716 -31.50 4.92 -12.03
CA ARG A 716 -32.56 5.72 -11.40
C ARG A 716 -32.04 7.07 -10.92
N GLU A 717 -30.90 7.09 -10.27
CA GLU A 717 -30.29 8.34 -9.79
C GLU A 717 -29.91 9.27 -10.94
N VAL A 718 -29.37 8.73 -12.04
CA VAL A 718 -29.11 9.50 -13.27
C VAL A 718 -30.39 10.07 -13.87
N ALA A 719 -31.47 9.28 -13.90
CA ALA A 719 -32.76 9.77 -14.39
C ALA A 719 -33.32 10.88 -13.50
N ASP A 720 -33.14 10.81 -12.20
CA ASP A 720 -33.54 11.85 -11.27
C ASP A 720 -32.67 13.12 -11.41
N ALA A 721 -31.36 12.97 -11.62
CA ALA A 721 -30.46 14.08 -11.96
C ALA A 721 -30.93 14.83 -13.22
N LEU A 722 -31.25 14.10 -14.29
CA LEU A 722 -31.71 14.68 -15.56
C LEU A 722 -33.12 15.28 -15.52
N LYS A 723 -33.96 14.85 -14.57
CA LYS A 723 -35.24 15.55 -14.30
C LYS A 723 -35.02 16.91 -13.64
N ILE A 724 -34.01 17.02 -12.78
CA ILE A 724 -33.65 18.26 -12.09
C ILE A 724 -32.98 19.24 -13.05
N ASP A 725 -31.96 18.76 -13.76
CA ASP A 725 -31.24 19.52 -14.78
C ASP A 725 -31.07 18.68 -16.07
N PRO A 726 -31.94 18.88 -17.07
CA PRO A 726 -31.86 18.18 -18.35
C PRO A 726 -30.61 18.51 -19.19
N SER A 727 -29.80 19.49 -18.77
CA SER A 727 -28.57 19.88 -19.46
C SER A 727 -27.30 19.49 -18.70
N ASP A 728 -27.44 18.77 -17.60
CA ASP A 728 -26.31 18.36 -16.78
C ASP A 728 -25.41 17.39 -17.55
N LYS A 729 -24.18 17.86 -17.86
CA LYS A 729 -23.22 17.14 -18.67
C LYS A 729 -22.71 15.87 -17.98
N ASP A 730 -22.55 15.89 -16.67
CA ASP A 730 -22.05 14.75 -15.92
C ASP A 730 -23.12 13.66 -15.81
N ALA A 731 -24.40 14.04 -15.64
CA ALA A 731 -25.53 13.12 -15.68
C ALA A 731 -25.63 12.41 -17.05
N HIS A 732 -25.53 13.17 -18.14
CA HIS A 732 -25.50 12.62 -19.49
C HIS A 732 -24.27 11.72 -19.73
N PHE A 733 -23.11 12.06 -19.18
CA PHE A 733 -21.92 11.22 -19.30
C PHE A 733 -22.09 9.86 -18.61
N VAL A 734 -22.65 9.87 -17.38
CA VAL A 734 -22.97 8.63 -16.67
C VAL A 734 -24.07 7.83 -17.40
N ALA A 735 -25.09 8.51 -17.94
CA ALA A 735 -26.12 7.86 -18.78
C ALA A 735 -25.51 7.21 -20.04
N ALA A 736 -24.58 7.88 -20.70
CA ALA A 736 -23.86 7.33 -21.86
C ALA A 736 -23.04 6.07 -21.48
N LYS A 737 -22.39 6.09 -20.32
CA LYS A 737 -21.68 4.90 -19.79
C LYS A 737 -22.61 3.75 -19.48
N LEU A 738 -23.76 4.00 -18.87
CA LEU A 738 -24.78 2.99 -18.62
C LEU A 738 -25.29 2.37 -19.92
N ALA A 739 -25.61 3.22 -20.92
CA ALA A 739 -26.02 2.79 -22.24
C ALA A 739 -24.95 1.91 -22.93
N ALA A 740 -23.67 2.27 -22.78
CA ALA A 740 -22.56 1.48 -23.28
C ALA A 740 -22.49 0.08 -22.63
N MET A 741 -22.74 -0.01 -21.32
CA MET A 741 -22.80 -1.28 -20.60
C MET A 741 -23.96 -2.17 -21.09
N GLU A 742 -25.09 -1.56 -21.42
CA GLU A 742 -26.27 -2.21 -22.02
C GLU A 742 -26.10 -2.48 -23.52
N LYS A 743 -25.05 -1.96 -24.15
CA LYS A 743 -24.81 -1.98 -25.61
C LYS A 743 -25.86 -1.23 -26.41
N ASP A 744 -26.51 -0.27 -25.82
CA ASP A 744 -27.47 0.60 -26.47
C ASP A 744 -26.74 1.79 -27.10
N LEU A 745 -26.22 1.59 -28.32
CA LEU A 745 -25.43 2.60 -29.05
C LEU A 745 -26.26 3.84 -29.40
N VAL A 746 -27.59 3.72 -29.50
CA VAL A 746 -28.46 4.87 -29.80
C VAL A 746 -28.50 5.81 -28.59
N LYS A 747 -28.88 5.27 -27.43
CA LYS A 747 -28.90 6.06 -26.19
C LYS A 747 -27.50 6.60 -25.82
N GLN A 748 -26.43 5.82 -26.06
CA GLN A 748 -25.07 6.28 -25.81
C GLN A 748 -24.77 7.54 -26.62
N GLU A 749 -25.08 7.52 -27.94
CA GLU A 749 -24.85 8.65 -28.83
C GLU A 749 -25.74 9.85 -28.49
N GLU A 750 -27.03 9.62 -28.17
CA GLU A 750 -27.96 10.68 -27.76
C GLU A 750 -27.44 11.45 -26.55
N ASN A 751 -26.94 10.73 -25.54
CA ASN A 751 -26.40 11.36 -24.33
C ASN A 751 -25.06 12.11 -24.62
N ILE A 752 -24.19 11.57 -25.47
CA ILE A 752 -22.98 12.28 -25.90
C ILE A 752 -23.36 13.55 -26.68
N ALA A 753 -24.34 13.50 -27.57
CA ALA A 753 -24.83 14.65 -28.29
C ALA A 753 -25.42 15.72 -27.36
N ALA A 754 -26.11 15.32 -26.33
CA ALA A 754 -26.61 16.24 -25.30
C ALA A 754 -25.48 16.98 -24.58
N ILE A 755 -24.37 16.30 -24.27
CA ILE A 755 -23.17 16.95 -23.69
C ILE A 755 -22.63 18.01 -24.63
N LYS A 756 -22.49 17.68 -25.91
CA LYS A 756 -22.02 18.64 -26.93
C LYS A 756 -22.98 19.83 -27.09
N ALA A 757 -24.27 19.59 -27.10
CA ALA A 757 -25.30 20.64 -27.15
C ALA A 757 -25.25 21.57 -25.94
N ALA A 758 -24.88 21.05 -24.76
CA ALA A 758 -24.63 21.82 -23.53
C ALA A 758 -23.23 22.50 -23.51
N GLY A 759 -22.52 22.52 -24.64
CA GLY A 759 -21.19 23.13 -24.77
C GLY A 759 -20.04 22.30 -24.15
N GLY A 760 -20.24 20.99 -23.90
CA GLY A 760 -19.19 20.08 -23.50
C GLY A 760 -18.54 19.41 -24.68
N ASP A 761 -17.27 19.71 -24.96
CA ASP A 761 -16.48 19.05 -25.98
C ASP A 761 -15.06 18.81 -25.48
N GLY A 762 -14.30 17.96 -26.14
CA GLY A 762 -12.93 17.65 -25.74
C GLY A 762 -12.54 16.20 -26.01
N TYR A 763 -11.35 15.84 -25.56
CA TYR A 763 -10.81 14.50 -25.73
C TYR A 763 -11.78 13.40 -25.30
N THR A 764 -12.35 13.51 -24.08
CA THR A 764 -13.25 12.51 -23.50
C THR A 764 -14.49 12.25 -24.39
N ILE A 765 -15.02 13.31 -24.96
CA ILE A 765 -16.24 13.24 -25.81
C ILE A 765 -15.92 12.65 -27.17
N GLU A 766 -14.85 13.08 -27.80
CA GLU A 766 -14.43 12.57 -29.09
C GLU A 766 -13.98 11.09 -29.02
N ALA A 767 -13.30 10.69 -27.93
CA ALA A 767 -12.97 9.30 -27.68
C ALA A 767 -14.23 8.43 -27.55
N ALA A 768 -15.25 8.90 -26.82
CA ALA A 768 -16.52 8.20 -26.69
C ALA A 768 -17.29 8.09 -28.04
N LEU A 769 -17.27 9.12 -28.86
CA LEU A 769 -17.83 9.08 -30.24
C LEU A 769 -17.09 8.06 -31.10
N ALA A 770 -15.77 7.98 -30.99
CA ALA A 770 -14.98 7.00 -31.72
C ALA A 770 -15.35 5.56 -31.33
N GLU A 771 -15.60 5.29 -30.02
CA GLU A 771 -16.07 3.99 -29.55
C GLU A 771 -17.45 3.62 -30.15
N VAL A 772 -18.40 4.56 -30.15
CA VAL A 772 -19.74 4.36 -30.74
C VAL A 772 -19.63 4.07 -32.23
N ALA A 773 -18.88 4.87 -32.95
CA ALA A 773 -18.68 4.72 -34.41
C ALA A 773 -17.98 3.38 -34.74
N GLY A 774 -16.98 2.99 -33.93
CA GLY A 774 -16.29 1.71 -34.05
C GLY A 774 -17.23 0.53 -33.83
N ALA A 775 -18.09 0.61 -32.81
CA ALA A 775 -19.09 -0.41 -32.51
C ALA A 775 -20.15 -0.57 -33.61
N ARG A 776 -20.43 0.52 -34.35
CA ARG A 776 -21.30 0.51 -35.53
C ARG A 776 -20.59 0.10 -36.83
N HIS A 777 -19.28 -0.11 -36.78
CA HIS A 777 -18.42 -0.33 -37.94
C HIS A 777 -18.39 0.86 -38.93
N ASP A 778 -18.71 2.04 -38.45
CA ASP A 778 -18.57 3.29 -39.23
C ASP A 778 -17.15 3.83 -39.13
N ARG A 779 -16.29 3.34 -40.02
CA ARG A 779 -14.86 3.71 -40.03
C ARG A 779 -14.62 5.19 -40.30
N ALA A 780 -15.48 5.81 -41.09
CA ALA A 780 -15.31 7.21 -41.43
C ALA A 780 -15.57 8.11 -40.20
N ALA A 781 -16.68 7.85 -39.51
CA ALA A 781 -17.00 8.56 -38.28
C ALA A 781 -15.96 8.24 -37.15
N ALA A 782 -15.56 6.99 -37.00
CA ALA A 782 -14.55 6.60 -36.04
C ALA A 782 -13.22 7.30 -36.26
N ARG A 783 -12.76 7.38 -37.55
CA ARG A 783 -11.53 8.11 -37.88
C ARG A 783 -11.65 9.58 -37.53
N ALA A 784 -12.74 10.25 -37.96
CA ALA A 784 -12.94 11.67 -37.70
C ALA A 784 -12.92 11.99 -36.20
N ALA A 785 -13.56 11.15 -35.39
CA ALA A 785 -13.58 11.27 -33.94
C ALA A 785 -12.19 11.02 -33.31
N LEU A 786 -11.45 10.00 -33.75
CA LEU A 786 -10.09 9.75 -33.28
C LEU A 786 -9.11 10.88 -33.62
N GLU A 787 -9.22 11.43 -34.85
CA GLU A 787 -8.44 12.60 -35.27
C GLU A 787 -8.80 13.84 -34.44
N ALA A 788 -10.08 14.00 -34.08
CA ALA A 788 -10.53 15.08 -33.21
C ALA A 788 -10.00 14.87 -31.78
N ALA A 789 -10.10 13.67 -31.23
CA ALA A 789 -9.54 13.34 -29.91
C ALA A 789 -8.03 13.63 -29.87
N HIS A 790 -7.27 13.21 -30.88
CA HIS A 790 -5.84 13.49 -30.95
C HIS A 790 -5.52 15.00 -31.11
N ARG A 791 -6.40 15.81 -31.73
CA ARG A 791 -6.22 17.26 -31.74
C ARG A 791 -6.45 17.90 -30.38
N PHE A 792 -7.43 17.41 -29.61
CA PHE A 792 -7.69 17.89 -28.23
C PHE A 792 -6.59 17.52 -27.27
N ASP A 793 -6.05 16.30 -27.37
CA ASP A 793 -4.92 15.86 -26.57
C ASP A 793 -3.93 15.02 -27.40
N PRO A 794 -2.90 15.67 -27.96
CA PRO A 794 -1.89 15.00 -28.79
C PRO A 794 -0.92 14.13 -27.97
N THR A 795 -1.03 14.11 -26.64
CA THR A 795 -0.15 13.30 -25.77
C THR A 795 -0.70 11.90 -25.49
N GLN A 796 -1.96 11.65 -25.85
CA GLN A 796 -2.61 10.35 -25.67
C GLN A 796 -2.34 9.40 -26.85
N ALA A 797 -1.93 8.17 -26.54
CA ALA A 797 -1.60 7.16 -27.55
C ALA A 797 -2.84 6.45 -28.14
N GLU A 798 -3.93 6.36 -27.37
CA GLU A 798 -5.15 5.65 -27.77
C GLU A 798 -5.73 6.07 -29.12
N PRO A 799 -5.88 7.35 -29.43
CA PRO A 799 -6.40 7.76 -30.75
C PRO A 799 -5.54 7.23 -31.89
N LEU A 800 -4.22 7.23 -31.72
CA LEU A 800 -3.30 6.75 -32.75
C LEU A 800 -3.35 5.22 -32.90
N ARG A 801 -3.60 4.46 -31.81
CA ARG A 801 -3.84 3.02 -31.90
C ARG A 801 -5.10 2.72 -32.70
N GLY A 802 -6.19 3.42 -32.44
CA GLY A 802 -7.43 3.29 -33.22
C GLY A 802 -7.24 3.68 -34.70
N LEU A 803 -6.51 4.76 -34.98
CA LEU A 803 -6.17 5.16 -36.33
C LEU A 803 -5.31 4.12 -37.09
N TYR A 804 -4.37 3.48 -36.36
CA TYR A 804 -3.58 2.36 -36.89
C TYR A 804 -4.47 1.19 -37.32
N GLU A 805 -5.43 0.80 -36.49
CA GLU A 805 -6.35 -0.31 -36.78
C GLU A 805 -7.19 0.01 -38.05
N ILE A 806 -7.80 1.19 -38.11
CA ILE A 806 -8.60 1.63 -39.25
C ILE A 806 -7.76 1.69 -40.54
N ALA A 807 -6.57 2.31 -40.47
CA ALA A 807 -5.69 2.42 -41.62
C ALA A 807 -5.20 1.05 -42.12
N THR A 808 -4.97 0.10 -41.23
CA THR A 808 -4.58 -1.27 -41.58
C THR A 808 -5.71 -2.01 -42.28
N GLU A 809 -6.95 -1.91 -41.78
CA GLU A 809 -8.12 -2.54 -42.42
C GLU A 809 -8.39 -1.93 -43.83
N GLU A 810 -8.12 -0.64 -44.01
CA GLU A 810 -8.27 0.06 -45.26
C GLU A 810 -7.06 -0.12 -46.19
N LYS A 811 -6.02 -0.86 -45.76
CA LYS A 811 -4.78 -1.07 -46.52
C LYS A 811 -4.04 0.24 -46.84
N ARG A 812 -4.13 1.23 -45.98
CA ARG A 812 -3.39 2.48 -46.07
C ARG A 812 -2.08 2.36 -45.27
N ASP A 813 -1.13 1.61 -45.82
CA ASP A 813 0.08 1.17 -45.11
C ASP A 813 0.93 2.34 -44.56
N ALA A 814 1.00 3.46 -45.34
CA ALA A 814 1.75 4.62 -44.88
C ALA A 814 1.12 5.31 -43.65
N ASP A 815 -0.21 5.44 -43.65
CA ASP A 815 -0.95 6.04 -42.53
C ASP A 815 -0.93 5.13 -41.33
N ALA A 816 -1.06 3.82 -41.55
CA ALA A 816 -0.94 2.81 -40.48
C ALA A 816 0.44 2.88 -39.80
N MET A 817 1.51 2.94 -40.61
CA MET A 817 2.87 3.07 -40.07
C MET A 817 3.06 4.36 -39.26
N ALA A 818 2.58 5.51 -39.81
CA ALA A 818 2.69 6.79 -39.11
C ALA A 818 1.93 6.82 -37.79
N ALA A 819 0.73 6.24 -37.75
CA ALA A 819 -0.07 6.12 -36.53
C ALA A 819 0.60 5.18 -35.50
N LEU A 820 1.13 4.04 -35.92
CA LEU A 820 1.83 3.10 -35.05
C LEU A 820 3.11 3.70 -34.44
N GLU A 821 3.91 4.40 -35.26
CA GLU A 821 5.09 5.13 -34.78
C GLU A 821 4.73 6.24 -33.80
N GLY A 822 3.62 6.95 -34.07
CA GLY A 822 3.09 7.96 -33.17
C GLY A 822 2.69 7.37 -31.83
N ALA A 823 1.92 6.28 -31.83
CA ALA A 823 1.50 5.58 -30.61
C ALA A 823 2.71 5.09 -29.79
N ALA A 824 3.70 4.49 -30.44
CA ALA A 824 4.91 4.02 -29.78
C ALA A 824 5.73 5.17 -29.16
N ARG A 825 5.76 6.35 -29.75
CA ARG A 825 6.43 7.53 -29.17
C ARG A 825 5.74 8.06 -27.92
N LEU A 826 4.41 7.92 -27.84
CA LEU A 826 3.62 8.44 -26.73
C LEU A 826 3.53 7.44 -25.57
N ASP A 827 3.57 6.14 -25.85
CA ASP A 827 3.52 5.11 -24.81
C ASP A 827 4.64 4.08 -24.99
N GLN A 828 5.71 4.29 -24.27
CA GLN A 828 6.90 3.44 -24.29
C GLN A 828 6.86 2.28 -23.30
N HIS A 829 5.75 2.12 -22.60
CA HIS A 829 5.52 0.99 -21.73
C HIS A 829 4.69 -0.12 -22.42
N ASP A 830 4.15 0.17 -23.63
CA ASP A 830 3.36 -0.80 -24.40
C ASP A 830 4.26 -1.75 -25.22
N ARG A 831 4.67 -2.85 -24.59
CA ARG A 831 5.44 -3.92 -25.22
C ARG A 831 4.81 -4.41 -26.53
N ARG A 832 3.48 -4.48 -26.62
CA ARG A 832 2.77 -4.99 -27.79
C ARG A 832 2.92 -4.07 -28.99
N THR A 833 2.73 -2.77 -28.80
CA THR A 833 2.92 -1.75 -29.85
C THR A 833 4.36 -1.75 -30.34
N TYR A 834 5.35 -1.84 -29.44
CA TYR A 834 6.76 -1.87 -29.81
C TYR A 834 7.18 -3.12 -30.58
N ARG A 835 6.71 -4.30 -30.21
CA ARG A 835 6.95 -5.56 -30.97
C ARG A 835 6.39 -5.44 -32.38
N LEU A 836 5.14 -5.02 -32.49
CA LEU A 836 4.47 -4.85 -33.77
C LEU A 836 5.21 -3.82 -34.67
N LEU A 837 5.67 -2.73 -34.07
CA LEU A 837 6.41 -1.69 -34.78
C LEU A 837 7.77 -2.25 -35.26
N LEU A 838 8.50 -2.99 -34.44
CA LEU A 838 9.79 -3.60 -34.85
C LEU A 838 9.59 -4.54 -36.04
N ASP A 839 8.58 -5.40 -36.00
CA ASP A 839 8.28 -6.35 -37.07
C ASP A 839 7.94 -5.61 -38.39
N LYS A 840 7.11 -4.58 -38.32
CA LYS A 840 6.73 -3.74 -39.46
C LYS A 840 7.91 -2.99 -40.07
N LEU A 841 8.78 -2.43 -39.24
CA LEU A 841 9.98 -1.69 -39.67
C LEU A 841 11.00 -2.61 -40.33
N VAL A 842 11.22 -3.80 -39.79
CA VAL A 842 12.09 -4.82 -40.41
C VAL A 842 11.52 -5.29 -41.76
N ALA A 843 10.22 -5.55 -41.83
CA ALA A 843 9.56 -5.91 -43.10
C ALA A 843 9.66 -4.78 -44.17
N ALA A 844 9.57 -3.54 -43.74
CA ALA A 844 9.73 -2.35 -44.59
C ALA A 844 11.19 -1.99 -44.88
N LYS A 845 12.17 -2.74 -44.32
CA LYS A 845 13.62 -2.50 -44.44
C LYS A 845 14.05 -1.11 -43.94
N ARG A 846 13.32 -0.56 -42.96
CA ARG A 846 13.66 0.70 -42.28
C ARG A 846 14.62 0.43 -41.11
N TRP A 847 15.84 0.11 -41.45
CA TRP A 847 16.83 -0.47 -40.56
C TRP A 847 17.25 0.43 -39.37
N ASP A 848 17.40 1.75 -39.63
CA ASP A 848 17.76 2.69 -38.56
C ASP A 848 16.63 2.84 -37.53
N ASP A 849 15.39 2.87 -38.00
CA ASP A 849 14.22 2.93 -37.14
C ASP A 849 14.03 1.62 -36.37
N ALA A 850 14.20 0.48 -37.08
CA ALA A 850 14.14 -0.85 -36.48
C ALA A 850 15.20 -1.03 -35.38
N LYS A 851 16.43 -0.55 -35.62
CA LYS A 851 17.49 -0.55 -34.60
C LYS A 851 17.10 0.22 -33.35
N ARG A 852 16.57 1.47 -33.54
CA ARG A 852 16.15 2.31 -32.42
C ARG A 852 15.01 1.67 -31.61
N VAL A 853 14.04 1.09 -32.29
CA VAL A 853 12.89 0.40 -31.65
C VAL A 853 13.38 -0.87 -30.94
N GLY A 854 14.28 -1.64 -31.54
CA GLY A 854 14.87 -2.81 -30.92
C GLY A 854 15.61 -2.47 -29.62
N GLN A 855 16.38 -1.38 -29.60
CA GLN A 855 17.04 -0.90 -28.39
C GLN A 855 16.05 -0.57 -27.26
N SER A 856 14.90 0.06 -27.59
CA SER A 856 13.85 0.33 -26.60
C SER A 856 13.20 -0.95 -26.10
N LEU A 857 13.00 -1.93 -26.97
CA LEU A 857 12.41 -3.22 -26.62
C LEU A 857 13.24 -4.05 -25.65
N LEU A 858 14.55 -3.85 -25.59
CA LEU A 858 15.41 -4.50 -24.58
C LEU A 858 14.93 -4.21 -23.14
N TYR A 859 14.30 -3.07 -22.90
CA TYR A 859 13.77 -2.71 -21.59
C TYR A 859 12.33 -3.18 -21.33
N LEU A 860 11.65 -3.69 -22.37
CA LEU A 860 10.26 -4.15 -22.27
C LEU A 860 10.15 -5.68 -22.41
N ASP A 861 11.11 -6.30 -23.10
CA ASP A 861 10.95 -7.65 -23.62
C ASP A 861 12.25 -8.46 -23.73
N VAL A 862 13.18 -8.22 -22.82
CA VAL A 862 14.54 -8.79 -22.84
C VAL A 862 14.58 -10.33 -22.80
N GLN A 863 13.51 -11.01 -22.41
CA GLN A 863 13.42 -12.48 -22.35
C GLN A 863 12.79 -13.10 -23.62
N SER A 864 12.62 -12.31 -24.68
CA SER A 864 11.95 -12.77 -25.91
C SER A 864 12.95 -13.13 -27.01
N ALA A 865 13.10 -14.42 -27.31
CA ALA A 865 13.93 -14.90 -28.42
C ALA A 865 13.54 -14.26 -29.77
N THR A 866 12.25 -14.13 -30.03
CA THR A 866 11.73 -13.53 -31.27
C THR A 866 12.13 -12.06 -31.37
N MET A 867 12.04 -11.32 -30.27
CA MET A 867 12.46 -9.90 -30.24
C MET A 867 13.93 -9.75 -30.56
N HIS A 868 14.81 -10.51 -29.89
CA HIS A 868 16.26 -10.51 -30.16
C HIS A 868 16.59 -10.89 -31.60
N THR A 869 15.91 -11.93 -32.13
CA THR A 869 16.09 -12.38 -33.51
C THR A 869 15.67 -11.29 -34.52
N THR A 870 14.54 -10.63 -34.30
CA THR A 870 14.07 -9.56 -35.18
C THR A 870 14.98 -8.31 -35.10
N TYR A 871 15.44 -8.00 -33.90
CA TYR A 871 16.38 -6.89 -33.68
C TYR A 871 17.74 -7.17 -34.35
N ALA A 872 18.24 -8.39 -34.23
CA ALA A 872 19.49 -8.83 -34.87
C ALA A 872 19.44 -8.66 -36.39
N ARG A 873 18.29 -8.91 -37.04
CA ARG A 873 18.13 -8.65 -38.49
C ARG A 873 18.36 -7.17 -38.85
N ALA A 874 17.91 -6.24 -38.03
CA ALA A 874 18.14 -4.82 -38.25
C ALA A 874 19.63 -4.47 -38.06
N LEU A 875 20.27 -5.00 -37.04
CA LEU A 875 21.70 -4.81 -36.75
C LEU A 875 22.57 -5.36 -37.88
N SER A 876 22.27 -6.57 -38.33
CA SER A 876 22.99 -7.22 -39.47
C SER A 876 22.89 -6.38 -40.74
N ALA A 877 21.70 -5.90 -41.07
CA ALA A 877 21.46 -5.04 -42.21
C ALA A 877 22.21 -3.68 -42.15
N LYS A 878 22.58 -3.25 -40.95
CA LYS A 878 23.39 -2.05 -40.70
C LYS A 878 24.87 -2.35 -40.66
N GLY A 879 25.29 -3.61 -40.85
CA GLY A 879 26.69 -4.03 -40.78
C GLY A 879 27.23 -4.17 -39.37
N GLU A 880 26.35 -4.18 -38.34
CA GLU A 880 26.76 -4.33 -36.94
C GLU A 880 26.74 -5.82 -36.53
N HIS A 881 27.55 -6.60 -37.25
CA HIS A 881 27.55 -8.07 -37.17
C HIS A 881 27.90 -8.65 -35.80
N GLU A 882 28.83 -8.02 -35.08
CA GLU A 882 29.15 -8.47 -33.71
C GLU A 882 27.99 -8.30 -32.76
N THR A 883 27.28 -7.15 -32.83
CA THR A 883 26.12 -6.89 -32.02
C THR A 883 24.96 -7.78 -32.43
N ALA A 884 24.76 -8.03 -33.73
CA ALA A 884 23.75 -8.96 -34.22
C ALA A 884 24.00 -10.38 -33.71
N ALA A 885 25.25 -10.85 -33.74
CA ALA A 885 25.64 -12.15 -33.18
C ALA A 885 25.36 -12.20 -31.66
N PHE A 886 25.68 -11.15 -30.93
CA PHE A 886 25.39 -11.05 -29.50
C PHE A 886 23.86 -11.17 -29.19
N GLU A 887 23.02 -10.50 -29.96
CA GLU A 887 21.56 -10.59 -29.80
C GLU A 887 21.03 -11.99 -30.16
N LEU A 888 21.57 -12.63 -31.20
CA LEU A 888 21.20 -13.99 -31.58
C LEU A 888 21.65 -15.04 -30.55
N GLU A 889 22.80 -14.88 -29.97
CA GLU A 889 23.24 -15.71 -28.84
C GLU A 889 22.31 -15.54 -27.66
N THR A 890 21.87 -14.29 -27.36
CA THR A 890 20.87 -14.02 -26.30
C THR A 890 19.55 -14.71 -26.62
N ALA A 891 19.08 -14.64 -27.87
CA ALA A 891 17.87 -15.35 -28.29
C ALA A 891 17.93 -16.85 -27.97
N LEU A 892 19.10 -17.47 -28.09
CA LEU A 892 19.29 -18.90 -27.77
C LEU A 892 19.33 -19.19 -26.25
N LEU A 893 19.60 -18.18 -25.43
CA LEU A 893 19.53 -18.28 -23.96
C LEU A 893 18.10 -18.13 -23.43
N CYS A 894 17.20 -17.52 -24.21
CA CYS A 894 15.80 -17.34 -23.84
C CYS A 894 15.05 -18.69 -23.86
N ASP A 895 13.96 -18.76 -23.10
CA ASP A 895 13.00 -19.86 -23.21
C ASP A 895 12.23 -19.72 -24.53
N ALA A 896 12.68 -20.44 -25.55
CA ALA A 896 12.19 -20.31 -26.91
C ALA A 896 11.73 -21.65 -27.50
N LYS A 897 10.75 -21.57 -28.39
CA LYS A 897 10.28 -22.72 -29.15
C LYS A 897 11.34 -23.25 -30.10
N ARG A 898 11.13 -24.46 -30.54
CA ARG A 898 12.08 -25.14 -31.42
C ARG A 898 12.33 -24.43 -32.75
N ASP A 899 11.29 -23.87 -33.35
CA ASP A 899 11.33 -23.09 -34.59
C ASP A 899 12.03 -21.72 -34.41
N GLU A 900 11.78 -21.06 -33.28
CA GLU A 900 12.46 -19.82 -32.92
C GLU A 900 13.97 -20.05 -32.72
N LYS A 901 14.36 -21.13 -32.02
CA LYS A 901 15.78 -21.53 -31.88
C LYS A 901 16.40 -21.86 -33.22
N ALA A 902 15.69 -22.57 -34.11
CA ALA A 902 16.17 -22.86 -35.44
C ALA A 902 16.48 -21.59 -36.25
N THR A 903 15.58 -20.60 -36.17
CA THR A 903 15.75 -19.30 -36.83
C THR A 903 16.95 -18.54 -36.25
N ALA A 904 17.08 -18.48 -34.94
CA ALA A 904 18.19 -17.82 -34.26
C ALA A 904 19.54 -18.46 -34.65
N HIS A 905 19.64 -19.80 -34.69
CA HIS A 905 20.82 -20.51 -35.12
C HIS A 905 21.16 -20.25 -36.60
N ALA A 906 20.15 -20.22 -37.48
CA ALA A 906 20.35 -19.95 -38.90
C ALA A 906 20.95 -18.54 -39.14
N LEU A 907 20.40 -17.55 -38.48
CA LEU A 907 20.92 -16.17 -38.57
C LEU A 907 22.31 -16.04 -37.92
N LEU A 908 22.52 -16.68 -36.77
CA LEU A 908 23.84 -16.67 -36.12
C LEU A 908 24.93 -17.32 -36.99
N ALA A 909 24.55 -18.37 -37.74
CA ALA A 909 25.44 -18.94 -38.73
C ALA A 909 25.85 -17.95 -39.82
N GLN A 910 24.91 -17.10 -40.28
CA GLN A 910 25.21 -16.02 -41.27
C GLN A 910 26.20 -15.01 -40.66
N GLU A 911 25.90 -14.54 -39.43
CA GLU A 911 26.75 -13.55 -38.75
C GLU A 911 28.16 -14.11 -38.50
N ARG A 912 28.31 -15.34 -38.04
CA ARG A 912 29.58 -15.98 -37.79
C ARG A 912 30.41 -16.15 -39.08
N LEU A 913 29.74 -16.44 -40.20
CA LEU A 913 30.40 -16.48 -41.50
C LEU A 913 30.96 -15.12 -41.92
N VAL A 914 30.19 -14.04 -41.77
CA VAL A 914 30.63 -12.68 -42.08
C VAL A 914 31.77 -12.24 -41.16
N LEU A 915 31.73 -12.63 -39.88
CA LEU A 915 32.79 -12.36 -38.91
C LEU A 915 34.05 -13.23 -39.10
N GLY A 916 34.11 -14.11 -40.13
CA GLY A 916 35.28 -14.90 -40.45
C GLY A 916 35.46 -16.17 -39.61
N ASP A 917 34.39 -16.67 -38.98
CA ASP A 917 34.37 -17.93 -38.25
C ASP A 917 33.48 -18.99 -38.96
N PRO A 918 33.99 -19.63 -40.04
CA PRO A 918 33.23 -20.64 -40.77
C PRO A 918 33.00 -21.92 -39.97
N THR A 919 33.76 -22.16 -38.91
CA THR A 919 33.59 -23.35 -38.08
C THR A 919 32.35 -23.20 -37.22
N ALA A 920 32.21 -22.08 -36.51
CA ALA A 920 31.02 -21.76 -35.76
C ALA A 920 29.78 -21.63 -36.67
N ALA A 921 29.95 -21.04 -37.86
CA ALA A 921 28.89 -20.92 -38.86
C ALA A 921 28.33 -22.29 -39.24
N ARG A 922 29.18 -23.30 -39.53
CA ARG A 922 28.73 -24.68 -39.82
C ARG A 922 27.98 -25.29 -38.63
N THR A 923 28.55 -25.16 -37.44
CA THR A 923 27.93 -25.70 -36.23
C THR A 923 26.51 -25.15 -36.05
N HIS A 924 26.32 -23.85 -36.17
CA HIS A 924 25.01 -23.21 -36.02
C HIS A 924 24.04 -23.53 -37.16
N ARG A 925 24.53 -23.61 -38.44
CA ARG A 925 23.73 -24.06 -39.56
C ARG A 925 23.17 -25.47 -39.35
N ASP A 926 24.05 -26.37 -38.95
CA ASP A 926 23.70 -27.80 -38.80
C ASP A 926 22.73 -27.96 -37.62
N GLU A 927 22.90 -27.18 -36.56
CA GLU A 927 21.94 -27.16 -35.45
C GLU A 927 20.57 -26.56 -35.85
N ALA A 928 20.55 -25.52 -36.67
CA ALA A 928 19.32 -24.97 -37.23
C ALA A 928 18.55 -26.02 -38.05
N LEU A 929 19.27 -26.76 -38.93
CA LEU A 929 18.70 -27.85 -39.76
C LEU A 929 18.26 -29.06 -38.91
N ARG A 930 18.92 -29.33 -37.80
CA ARG A 930 18.53 -30.35 -36.84
C ARG A 930 17.23 -30.00 -36.14
N LEU A 931 17.05 -28.74 -35.78
CA LEU A 931 15.86 -28.21 -35.14
C LEU A 931 14.70 -28.07 -36.14
N ASP A 932 14.97 -27.53 -37.31
CA ASP A 932 14.01 -27.40 -38.43
C ASP A 932 14.68 -27.75 -39.77
N PRO A 933 14.50 -28.98 -40.29
CA PRO A 933 15.06 -29.38 -41.58
C PRO A 933 14.60 -28.55 -42.76
N GLN A 934 13.53 -27.78 -42.64
CA GLN A 934 12.98 -26.93 -43.70
C GLN A 934 13.37 -25.47 -43.55
N ASN A 935 14.19 -25.13 -42.57
CA ASN A 935 14.59 -23.72 -42.32
C ASN A 935 15.27 -23.15 -43.57
N ALA A 936 14.60 -22.22 -44.22
CA ALA A 936 15.01 -21.66 -45.51
C ALA A 936 16.37 -20.91 -45.43
N GLU A 937 16.60 -20.22 -44.34
CA GLU A 937 17.81 -19.41 -44.11
C GLU A 937 19.01 -20.30 -43.91
N ALA A 938 18.91 -21.37 -43.13
CA ALA A 938 19.99 -22.36 -42.93
C ALA A 938 20.32 -23.13 -44.21
N ARG A 939 19.31 -23.50 -45.01
CA ARG A 939 19.45 -24.18 -46.28
C ARG A 939 20.12 -23.31 -47.36
N ALA A 940 19.93 -22.02 -47.30
CA ALA A 940 20.55 -21.09 -48.26
C ALA A 940 22.04 -20.86 -48.02
N LEU A 941 22.57 -21.20 -46.82
CA LEU A 941 23.98 -21.01 -46.45
C LEU A 941 24.87 -22.04 -47.11
N LYS A 942 25.69 -21.58 -48.04
CA LYS A 942 26.76 -22.38 -48.66
C LYS A 942 28.03 -22.26 -47.80
N LEU A 943 28.31 -23.27 -47.00
CA LEU A 943 29.49 -23.36 -46.10
C LEU A 943 30.43 -24.46 -46.48
#